data_fbd0df574a5d34d923dc423bd6d76f0e
#
_entry.id   fbd0df574a5d34d923dc423bd6d76f0e
#
_cell.length_a   1.000
_cell.length_b   1.000
_cell.length_c   1.000
_cell.angle_alpha   90.00
_cell.angle_beta   90.00
_cell.angle_gamma   90.00
#
_symmetry.space_group_name_H-M   'P 1'
#
loop_
_entity.id
_entity.type
_entity.pdbx_description
1 polymer ?
#
loop_
_entity_poly.entity_id
_entity_poly.type
_entity_poly.pdbx_seq_one_letter_code
_entity_poly.pdbx_strand_id
1 'polypeptide(L)'
;MKRLLFIILVWAMALHISAQQYPKTILSGDYPDPTVLRDGDDYYMTHSPFYYAPGFLIWHSRDLVNWEPICRALTEWNGSAMAPDLVKCNGKYYIYYPAAGTNWVIWADNIRGPWSKPVDLKVKGIDPGHLQAQDGKRYLYLSNGYVVPLTDDGLATAGKPKKVYDGWEYSKDWETECMCLESPKLSYHNGYYYLTSAQGGTAGPATSHMVVTARSKSPLGPWENSPYNPLVHTYSAKENWWSKGHGTLVDDKDGNWWVIYHAYAKGYHTLGRQTLIEPIQWTKDGWFRPKSLDVPAKKQVRHGMQLSDDFNQSQLGIQWTFWKEYAPEALTIGNGAMKMKGKGTSVADGRLLLVTAEDKNYEVQAEIRPGKDNKAGLILYYREKVFAGIISDGKTFEVYSNAKKVTTVKNRVGKKFVARLNNHGNLLDISVSKDGKVWNELAKNIDVKEMNHNKYMGFYALRPALVSIGKGEATFRHFSYRNAVPQEKDMAAYLMVFHKDDTHCLHMAISRDGYTFTALNDGKPVIKGDTIAQQKGIRDPHIYRGPDGAFYMAMTDLHIYAQKAGYRSTKWERDEAKYGWGNNHGFVLMKSWDLINWKHSTVRLDSLSDEYKEMSVAWAPETIYDEEAGKLMVYYSMNFGNELKRLYYVYVNDDFNQLESKPQILFTYPNEKCSAIDADITKVGDKYIMFYKTNDGQLGIKQALSDHANGGYEFNPRFYDTTPFSCEGPNLWKRIGEDKWVLMYDIYGRKKHNFGFIETSDFVNFKDLGEFDEGVMKRTNFNAQKHGAIIQITQEEADRLEKFWQTKR
;
A
#
# COMPACT_ATOMS: atom_id res chain seq x y z
N MET A 1 34.11 -34.50 -19.65
CA MET A 1 32.63 -34.56 -19.64
C MET A 1 31.97 -34.29 -18.28
N LYS A 2 32.45 -34.84 -17.16
CA LYS A 2 31.82 -34.61 -15.84
C LYS A 2 31.93 -33.14 -15.32
N ARG A 3 32.96 -32.36 -15.68
CA ARG A 3 33.09 -30.95 -15.30
C ARG A 3 32.23 -29.99 -16.15
N LEU A 4 31.92 -30.37 -17.38
CA LEU A 4 31.01 -29.55 -18.23
C LEU A 4 29.54 -29.71 -17.82
N LEU A 5 29.14 -30.90 -17.31
CA LEU A 5 27.78 -31.11 -16.79
C LEU A 5 27.51 -30.35 -15.48
N PHE A 6 28.54 -30.15 -14.64
CA PHE A 6 28.40 -29.41 -13.39
C PHE A 6 28.23 -27.90 -13.63
N ILE A 7 28.89 -27.34 -14.64
CA ILE A 7 28.76 -25.92 -15.01
C ILE A 7 27.38 -25.66 -15.64
N ILE A 8 26.84 -26.60 -16.42
CA ILE A 8 25.49 -26.46 -17.02
C ILE A 8 24.39 -26.61 -15.95
N LEU A 9 24.59 -27.44 -14.91
CA LEU A 9 23.64 -27.54 -13.80
C LEU A 9 23.65 -26.31 -12.88
N VAL A 10 24.82 -25.69 -12.67
CA VAL A 10 24.94 -24.43 -11.88
C VAL A 10 24.32 -23.25 -12.66
N TRP A 11 24.45 -23.21 -13.99
CA TRP A 11 23.79 -22.21 -14.82
C TRP A 11 22.25 -22.42 -14.93
N ALA A 12 21.78 -23.66 -14.83
CA ALA A 12 20.34 -23.95 -14.82
C ALA A 12 19.65 -23.63 -13.48
N MET A 13 20.40 -23.56 -12.37
CA MET A 13 19.86 -23.12 -11.06
C MET A 13 19.91 -21.61 -10.83
N ALA A 14 20.70 -20.87 -11.63
CA ALA A 14 20.77 -19.39 -11.56
C ALA A 14 19.63 -18.67 -12.34
N LEU A 15 18.70 -19.41 -12.95
CA LEU A 15 17.64 -18.84 -13.79
C LEU A 15 16.23 -18.91 -13.16
N HIS A 16 16.12 -18.99 -11.85
CA HIS A 16 14.81 -19.05 -11.19
C HIS A 16 14.69 -18.08 -10.02
N ILE A 17 14.98 -16.81 -10.22
CA ILE A 17 14.44 -15.76 -9.35
C ILE A 17 14.26 -14.50 -10.20
N SER A 18 13.26 -14.50 -11.05
CA SER A 18 12.64 -13.25 -11.48
C SER A 18 11.41 -13.07 -10.61
N ALA A 19 11.50 -12.20 -9.64
CA ALA A 19 10.41 -11.92 -8.73
C ALA A 19 9.22 -11.35 -9.47
N GLN A 20 8.07 -11.70 -8.98
CA GLN A 20 6.77 -11.40 -9.52
C GLN A 20 6.49 -9.89 -9.55
N GLN A 21 6.74 -9.22 -10.67
CA GLN A 21 6.47 -7.79 -10.86
C GLN A 21 4.99 -7.49 -11.21
N TYR A 22 4.17 -8.51 -11.35
CA TYR A 22 2.75 -8.42 -11.67
C TYR A 22 1.89 -9.23 -10.69
N PRO A 23 0.65 -8.81 -10.38
CA PRO A 23 -0.05 -7.65 -10.98
C PRO A 23 0.57 -6.31 -10.57
N LYS A 24 0.58 -5.35 -11.51
CA LYS A 24 1.02 -3.99 -11.27
C LYS A 24 -0.17 -3.04 -11.18
N THR A 25 -0.23 -2.22 -10.13
CA THR A 25 -1.22 -1.15 -10.00
C THR A 25 -0.87 -0.03 -10.96
N ILE A 26 -1.77 0.30 -11.88
CA ILE A 26 -1.60 1.40 -12.83
C ILE A 26 -2.38 2.65 -12.42
N LEU A 27 -3.49 2.49 -11.69
CA LEU A 27 -4.19 3.58 -11.03
C LEU A 27 -4.55 3.17 -9.60
N SER A 28 -4.01 3.86 -8.62
CA SER A 28 -4.36 3.72 -7.21
C SER A 28 -5.64 4.50 -6.89
N GLY A 29 -6.41 4.04 -5.92
CA GLY A 29 -7.71 4.62 -5.58
C GLY A 29 -8.85 3.99 -6.36
N ASP A 30 -10.06 4.56 -6.24
CA ASP A 30 -11.29 3.97 -6.76
C ASP A 30 -11.49 4.26 -8.25
N TYR A 31 -10.89 3.40 -9.07
CA TYR A 31 -11.03 3.40 -10.52
C TYR A 31 -11.48 2.00 -10.98
N PRO A 32 -12.76 1.62 -10.67
CA PRO A 32 -13.28 0.29 -10.93
C PRO A 32 -13.82 0.12 -12.35
N ASP A 33 -14.00 -1.14 -12.76
CA ASP A 33 -14.63 -1.53 -14.00
C ASP A 33 -13.93 -0.91 -15.25
N PRO A 34 -12.61 -1.11 -15.40
CA PRO A 34 -11.83 -0.47 -16.45
C PRO A 34 -12.27 -0.96 -17.84
N THR A 35 -12.48 -0.02 -18.74
CA THR A 35 -12.60 -0.27 -20.19
C THR A 35 -11.47 0.46 -20.90
N VAL A 36 -10.73 -0.27 -21.74
CA VAL A 36 -9.55 0.24 -22.43
C VAL A 36 -9.73 0.15 -23.93
N LEU A 37 -9.47 1.25 -24.61
CA LEU A 37 -9.49 1.39 -26.07
C LEU A 37 -8.08 1.69 -26.56
N ARG A 38 -7.59 0.91 -27.54
CA ARG A 38 -6.43 1.26 -28.35
C ARG A 38 -6.87 2.00 -29.60
N ASP A 39 -6.24 3.14 -29.87
CA ASP A 39 -6.45 3.94 -31.09
C ASP A 39 -5.09 4.34 -31.70
N GLY A 40 -4.56 3.48 -32.55
CA GLY A 40 -3.20 3.61 -33.07
C GLY A 40 -2.16 3.36 -31.98
N ASP A 41 -1.35 4.41 -31.71
CA ASP A 41 -0.32 4.39 -30.66
C ASP A 41 -0.82 4.94 -29.31
N ASP A 42 -2.06 5.38 -29.25
CA ASP A 42 -2.68 5.96 -28.07
C ASP A 42 -3.64 4.96 -27.41
N TYR A 43 -3.70 4.98 -26.09
CA TYR A 43 -4.60 4.18 -25.28
C TYR A 43 -5.51 5.11 -24.46
N TYR A 44 -6.76 4.79 -24.40
CA TYR A 44 -7.75 5.53 -23.62
C TYR A 44 -8.47 4.58 -22.67
N MET A 45 -8.71 5.02 -21.44
CA MET A 45 -9.37 4.23 -20.41
C MET A 45 -10.39 5.08 -19.67
N THR A 46 -11.49 4.46 -19.27
CA THR A 46 -12.45 5.06 -18.33
C THR A 46 -13.01 4.01 -17.37
N HIS A 47 -13.74 4.48 -16.35
CA HIS A 47 -14.17 3.67 -15.20
C HIS A 47 -15.58 4.03 -14.76
N SER A 48 -16.19 3.24 -13.90
CA SER A 48 -17.47 3.54 -13.28
C SER A 48 -17.41 4.78 -12.41
N PRO A 49 -18.16 5.85 -12.72
CA PRO A 49 -18.28 7.01 -11.85
C PRO A 49 -19.36 6.83 -10.78
N PHE A 50 -20.25 5.85 -10.89
CA PHE A 50 -21.43 5.69 -10.03
C PHE A 50 -22.23 6.98 -9.88
N TYR A 51 -22.43 7.48 -8.64
CA TYR A 51 -23.13 8.73 -8.35
C TYR A 51 -22.23 9.97 -8.37
N TYR A 52 -20.93 9.81 -8.69
CA TYR A 52 -20.00 10.94 -8.77
C TYR A 52 -20.10 11.64 -10.12
N ALA A 53 -20.41 12.94 -10.10
CA ALA A 53 -20.54 13.75 -11.32
C ALA A 53 -19.65 15.01 -11.27
N PRO A 54 -19.03 15.40 -12.41
CA PRO A 54 -19.16 14.83 -13.76
C PRO A 54 -18.50 13.46 -13.85
N GLY A 55 -19.11 12.56 -14.66
CA GLY A 55 -18.70 11.16 -14.79
C GLY A 55 -17.70 10.88 -15.90
N PHE A 56 -17.31 9.61 -16.02
CA PHE A 56 -16.40 9.06 -17.02
C PHE A 56 -15.15 9.91 -17.23
N LEU A 57 -14.26 9.90 -16.23
CA LEU A 57 -12.93 10.45 -16.38
C LEU A 57 -12.17 9.64 -17.43
N ILE A 58 -11.80 10.30 -18.53
CA ILE A 58 -10.98 9.68 -19.59
C ILE A 58 -9.52 9.85 -19.24
N TRP A 59 -8.82 8.73 -19.23
CA TRP A 59 -7.39 8.64 -19.09
C TRP A 59 -6.74 8.36 -20.43
N HIS A 60 -5.55 8.90 -20.67
CA HIS A 60 -4.73 8.69 -21.85
C HIS A 60 -3.37 8.10 -21.46
N SER A 61 -2.88 7.17 -22.26
CA SER A 61 -1.54 6.57 -22.13
C SER A 61 -0.93 6.25 -23.50
N ARG A 62 0.40 6.11 -23.56
CA ARG A 62 1.13 5.58 -24.70
C ARG A 62 1.89 4.29 -24.41
N ASP A 63 1.78 3.77 -23.19
CA ASP A 63 2.53 2.60 -22.75
C ASP A 63 1.74 1.63 -21.87
N LEU A 64 0.43 1.89 -21.63
CA LEU A 64 -0.49 1.14 -20.78
C LEU A 64 -0.17 1.19 -19.27
N VAL A 65 0.91 1.85 -18.87
CA VAL A 65 1.36 1.91 -17.47
C VAL A 65 1.28 3.32 -16.90
N ASN A 66 1.64 4.32 -17.70
CA ASN A 66 1.61 5.73 -17.31
C ASN A 66 0.38 6.40 -17.93
N TRP A 67 -0.51 6.92 -17.08
CA TRP A 67 -1.81 7.45 -17.47
C TRP A 67 -1.98 8.91 -17.05
N GLU A 68 -2.59 9.72 -17.91
CA GLU A 68 -2.90 11.13 -17.67
C GLU A 68 -4.41 11.37 -17.82
N PRO A 69 -5.06 12.09 -16.90
CA PRO A 69 -6.47 12.44 -17.06
C PRO A 69 -6.63 13.54 -18.12
N ILE A 70 -7.57 13.39 -19.06
CA ILE A 70 -7.71 14.33 -20.17
C ILE A 70 -9.04 15.08 -20.22
N CYS A 71 -10.15 14.48 -19.82
CA CYS A 71 -11.47 15.11 -19.75
C CYS A 71 -12.43 14.25 -18.94
N ARG A 72 -13.61 14.82 -18.65
CA ARG A 72 -14.78 14.08 -18.15
C ARG A 72 -15.86 14.09 -19.22
N ALA A 73 -16.29 12.89 -19.63
CA ALA A 73 -17.17 12.71 -20.78
C ALA A 73 -18.66 12.90 -20.44
N LEU A 74 -19.10 12.62 -19.21
CA LEU A 74 -20.51 12.71 -18.80
C LEU A 74 -20.69 13.91 -17.86
N THR A 75 -21.23 15.00 -18.39
CA THR A 75 -21.53 16.24 -17.64
C THR A 75 -22.99 16.34 -17.19
N GLU A 76 -23.87 15.49 -17.69
CA GLU A 76 -25.27 15.41 -17.23
C GLU A 76 -25.40 14.22 -16.26
N TRP A 77 -25.96 14.50 -15.08
CA TRP A 77 -26.24 13.46 -14.12
C TRP A 77 -27.58 12.79 -14.38
N ASN A 78 -27.55 11.50 -14.78
CA ASN A 78 -28.77 10.72 -15.08
C ASN A 78 -28.89 9.48 -14.18
N GLY A 79 -28.27 9.51 -12.99
CA GLY A 79 -28.27 8.41 -12.02
C GLY A 79 -26.89 7.79 -11.80
N SER A 80 -26.86 6.61 -11.23
CA SER A 80 -25.61 5.86 -11.02
C SER A 80 -25.14 5.28 -12.35
N ALA A 81 -24.19 5.96 -12.99
CA ALA A 81 -23.54 5.43 -14.21
C ALA A 81 -22.42 4.47 -13.81
N MET A 82 -22.39 3.27 -14.39
CA MET A 82 -21.44 2.23 -14.00
C MET A 82 -20.92 1.44 -15.20
N ALA A 83 -19.91 0.64 -15.01
CA ALA A 83 -19.33 -0.36 -15.91
C ALA A 83 -19.40 0.03 -17.41
N PRO A 84 -18.70 1.09 -17.80
CA PRO A 84 -18.76 1.61 -19.18
C PRO A 84 -18.07 0.68 -20.16
N ASP A 85 -18.45 0.81 -21.44
CA ASP A 85 -17.69 0.31 -22.58
C ASP A 85 -17.28 1.47 -23.49
N LEU A 86 -15.98 1.79 -23.51
CA LEU A 86 -15.39 2.82 -24.36
C LEU A 86 -14.91 2.21 -25.66
N VAL A 87 -15.49 2.60 -26.78
CA VAL A 87 -15.16 2.04 -28.07
C VAL A 87 -15.04 3.13 -29.15
N LYS A 88 -14.29 2.83 -30.21
CA LYS A 88 -14.26 3.63 -31.44
C LYS A 88 -14.91 2.85 -32.57
N CYS A 89 -15.87 3.45 -33.22
CA CYS A 89 -16.61 2.81 -34.32
C CYS A 89 -16.92 3.87 -35.39
N ASN A 90 -16.63 3.58 -36.67
CA ASN A 90 -16.87 4.47 -37.80
C ASN A 90 -16.34 5.89 -37.58
N GLY A 91 -15.14 6.02 -37.00
CA GLY A 91 -14.46 7.28 -36.74
C GLY A 91 -14.91 8.07 -35.50
N LYS A 92 -15.93 7.59 -34.80
CA LYS A 92 -16.48 8.22 -33.59
C LYS A 92 -16.19 7.39 -32.35
N TYR A 93 -16.07 8.07 -31.20
CA TYR A 93 -15.95 7.46 -29.87
C TYR A 93 -17.34 7.33 -29.23
N TYR A 94 -17.58 6.20 -28.58
CA TYR A 94 -18.83 5.90 -27.86
C TYR A 94 -18.51 5.41 -26.47
N ILE A 95 -19.35 5.78 -25.50
CA ILE A 95 -19.38 5.17 -24.18
C ILE A 95 -20.78 4.65 -23.95
N TYR A 96 -20.92 3.32 -23.91
CA TYR A 96 -22.15 2.62 -23.52
C TYR A 96 -22.10 2.38 -22.02
N TYR A 97 -23.19 2.61 -21.31
CA TYR A 97 -23.22 2.43 -19.86
C TYR A 97 -24.65 2.27 -19.32
N PRO A 98 -24.86 1.51 -18.22
CA PRO A 98 -26.13 1.45 -17.54
C PRO A 98 -26.27 2.61 -16.54
N ALA A 99 -27.45 3.19 -16.49
CA ALA A 99 -27.87 4.14 -15.46
C ALA A 99 -29.40 4.16 -15.39
N ALA A 100 -29.98 4.50 -14.22
CA ALA A 100 -31.42 4.65 -14.01
C ALA A 100 -32.26 3.47 -14.52
N GLY A 101 -31.72 2.23 -14.46
CA GLY A 101 -32.43 0.99 -14.84
C GLY A 101 -32.48 0.68 -16.33
N THR A 102 -31.79 1.41 -17.18
CA THR A 102 -31.62 1.20 -18.61
C THR A 102 -30.17 1.41 -19.05
N ASN A 103 -29.84 1.11 -20.30
CA ASN A 103 -28.53 1.41 -20.89
C ASN A 103 -28.60 2.70 -21.70
N TRP A 104 -27.54 3.44 -21.63
CA TRP A 104 -27.34 4.73 -22.28
C TRP A 104 -26.11 4.74 -23.15
N VAL A 105 -26.03 5.68 -24.08
CA VAL A 105 -24.84 5.95 -24.87
C VAL A 105 -24.59 7.46 -24.98
N ILE A 106 -23.30 7.84 -24.87
CA ILE A 106 -22.79 9.14 -25.28
C ILE A 106 -21.75 8.93 -26.36
N TRP A 107 -21.57 9.92 -27.24
CA TRP A 107 -20.60 9.84 -28.32
C TRP A 107 -19.91 11.19 -28.58
N ALA A 108 -18.75 11.12 -29.25
CA ALA A 108 -18.00 12.30 -29.66
C ALA A 108 -17.18 12.01 -30.93
N ASP A 109 -16.90 13.02 -31.70
CA ASP A 109 -15.96 12.95 -32.84
C ASP A 109 -14.49 13.02 -32.37
N ASN A 110 -14.25 13.57 -31.18
CA ASN A 110 -12.93 13.67 -30.54
C ASN A 110 -13.02 13.13 -29.12
N ILE A 111 -12.04 12.33 -28.70
CA ILE A 111 -12.00 11.73 -27.37
C ILE A 111 -12.03 12.77 -26.23
N ARG A 112 -11.52 13.97 -26.46
CA ARG A 112 -11.57 15.09 -25.50
C ARG A 112 -12.94 15.80 -25.50
N GLY A 113 -13.85 15.39 -26.38
CA GLY A 113 -15.17 16.01 -26.55
C GLY A 113 -15.22 17.15 -27.59
N PRO A 114 -16.32 17.90 -27.67
CA PRO A 114 -17.46 17.76 -26.75
C PRO A 114 -18.21 16.43 -26.92
N TRP A 115 -18.61 15.85 -25.80
CA TRP A 115 -19.42 14.65 -25.77
C TRP A 115 -20.92 15.01 -25.91
N SER A 116 -21.67 14.11 -26.54
CA SER A 116 -23.13 14.29 -26.74
C SER A 116 -23.87 14.23 -25.40
N LYS A 117 -25.11 14.67 -25.41
CA LYS A 117 -26.07 14.32 -24.34
C LYS A 117 -26.31 12.82 -24.32
N PRO A 118 -26.66 12.23 -23.15
CA PRO A 118 -27.01 10.82 -23.03
C PRO A 118 -28.24 10.47 -23.88
N VAL A 119 -28.13 9.35 -24.64
CA VAL A 119 -29.22 8.75 -25.43
C VAL A 119 -29.65 7.46 -24.77
N ASP A 120 -30.91 7.33 -24.39
CA ASP A 120 -31.47 6.12 -23.76
C ASP A 120 -31.73 5.03 -24.81
N LEU A 121 -31.04 3.89 -24.70
CA LEU A 121 -31.21 2.74 -25.57
C LEU A 121 -32.46 1.89 -25.22
N LYS A 122 -33.13 2.20 -24.10
CA LYS A 122 -34.36 1.56 -23.63
C LYS A 122 -34.23 0.03 -23.46
N VAL A 123 -33.04 -0.43 -23.10
CA VAL A 123 -32.75 -1.84 -22.87
C VAL A 123 -32.20 -2.05 -21.47
N LYS A 124 -32.76 -3.03 -20.76
CA LYS A 124 -32.34 -3.41 -19.41
C LYS A 124 -31.09 -4.30 -19.47
N GLY A 125 -30.42 -4.44 -18.36
CA GLY A 125 -29.18 -5.15 -18.14
C GLY A 125 -28.09 -4.20 -17.66
N ILE A 126 -26.97 -4.76 -17.21
CA ILE A 126 -25.80 -3.98 -16.77
C ILE A 126 -24.60 -4.38 -17.61
N ASP A 127 -23.51 -3.64 -17.48
CA ASP A 127 -22.20 -3.91 -18.05
C ASP A 127 -22.27 -4.13 -19.57
N PRO A 128 -22.64 -3.12 -20.34
CA PRO A 128 -22.70 -3.25 -21.79
C PRO A 128 -21.32 -3.50 -22.39
N GLY A 129 -21.26 -4.33 -23.44
CA GLY A 129 -20.08 -4.52 -24.28
C GLY A 129 -20.45 -4.38 -25.75
N HIS A 130 -19.88 -3.43 -26.45
CA HIS A 130 -20.16 -3.19 -27.86
C HIS A 130 -19.31 -4.09 -28.79
N LEU A 131 -19.91 -4.55 -29.85
CA LEU A 131 -19.23 -5.26 -30.94
C LEU A 131 -19.71 -4.71 -32.29
N GLN A 132 -18.78 -4.33 -33.17
CA GLN A 132 -19.02 -4.27 -34.58
C GLN A 132 -18.52 -5.59 -35.22
N ALA A 133 -19.43 -6.37 -35.76
CA ALA A 133 -19.10 -7.65 -36.38
C ALA A 133 -18.46 -7.44 -37.78
N GLN A 134 -17.87 -8.50 -38.34
CA GLN A 134 -17.19 -8.45 -39.62
C GLN A 134 -18.12 -8.11 -40.80
N ASP A 135 -19.43 -8.35 -40.65
CA ASP A 135 -20.45 -7.94 -41.61
C ASP A 135 -20.95 -6.49 -41.44
N GLY A 136 -20.31 -5.75 -40.55
CA GLY A 136 -20.63 -4.33 -40.25
C GLY A 136 -21.77 -4.14 -39.25
N LYS A 137 -22.53 -5.19 -38.88
CA LYS A 137 -23.60 -5.09 -37.91
C LYS A 137 -23.07 -4.81 -36.51
N ARG A 138 -23.83 -4.04 -35.76
CA ARG A 138 -23.48 -3.67 -34.39
C ARG A 138 -24.33 -4.37 -33.36
N TYR A 139 -23.73 -4.78 -32.28
CA TYR A 139 -24.36 -5.49 -31.18
C TYR A 139 -23.96 -4.89 -29.84
N LEU A 140 -24.87 -4.91 -28.87
CA LEU A 140 -24.60 -4.61 -27.48
C LEU A 140 -24.83 -5.86 -26.65
N TYR A 141 -23.76 -6.39 -26.07
CA TYR A 141 -23.80 -7.45 -25.08
C TYR A 141 -24.12 -6.87 -23.70
N LEU A 142 -24.75 -7.67 -22.87
CA LEU A 142 -25.22 -7.29 -21.54
C LEU A 142 -24.92 -8.44 -20.57
N SER A 143 -25.00 -8.15 -19.29
CA SER A 143 -24.87 -9.16 -18.22
C SER A 143 -25.79 -10.36 -18.46
N ASN A 144 -25.45 -11.49 -17.83
CA ASN A 144 -26.15 -12.79 -17.97
C ASN A 144 -26.17 -13.35 -19.40
N GLY A 145 -25.21 -12.93 -20.25
CA GLY A 145 -25.01 -13.46 -21.59
C GLY A 145 -26.06 -13.03 -22.63
N TYR A 146 -26.74 -11.92 -22.39
CA TYR A 146 -27.68 -11.35 -23.37
C TYR A 146 -26.95 -10.49 -24.39
N VAL A 147 -27.53 -10.41 -25.60
CA VAL A 147 -27.10 -9.53 -26.68
C VAL A 147 -28.31 -8.91 -27.37
N VAL A 148 -28.20 -7.65 -27.76
CA VAL A 148 -29.21 -6.95 -28.56
C VAL A 148 -28.56 -6.32 -29.80
N PRO A 149 -29.13 -6.42 -30.99
CA PRO A 149 -28.64 -5.71 -32.15
C PRO A 149 -28.86 -4.18 -31.98
N LEU A 150 -27.92 -3.39 -32.48
CA LEU A 150 -28.00 -1.94 -32.52
C LEU A 150 -28.26 -1.47 -33.97
N THR A 151 -28.75 -0.24 -34.11
CA THR A 151 -28.78 0.51 -35.36
C THR A 151 -27.35 0.78 -35.85
N ASP A 152 -27.18 1.10 -37.13
CA ASP A 152 -25.86 1.35 -37.73
C ASP A 152 -25.09 2.50 -37.08
N ASP A 153 -25.79 3.52 -36.58
CA ASP A 153 -25.21 4.63 -35.82
C ASP A 153 -24.91 4.26 -34.33
N GLY A 154 -25.46 3.12 -33.87
CA GLY A 154 -25.27 2.62 -32.50
C GLY A 154 -26.06 3.39 -31.43
N LEU A 155 -27.01 4.22 -31.81
CA LEU A 155 -27.76 5.08 -30.90
C LEU A 155 -29.14 4.58 -30.53
N ALA A 156 -29.54 3.40 -31.08
CA ALA A 156 -30.77 2.73 -30.70
C ALA A 156 -30.62 1.20 -30.83
N THR A 157 -31.53 0.46 -30.17
CA THR A 157 -31.65 -0.99 -30.37
C THR A 157 -32.44 -1.28 -31.65
N ALA A 158 -31.99 -2.27 -32.43
CA ALA A 158 -32.58 -2.72 -33.67
C ALA A 158 -33.33 -4.08 -33.53
N GLY A 159 -33.55 -4.55 -32.32
CA GLY A 159 -34.24 -5.81 -32.05
C GLY A 159 -34.43 -6.04 -30.55
N LYS A 160 -34.83 -7.27 -30.20
CA LYS A 160 -35.02 -7.69 -28.81
C LYS A 160 -33.77 -8.38 -28.28
N PRO A 161 -33.46 -8.26 -26.98
CA PRO A 161 -32.38 -9.01 -26.35
C PRO A 161 -32.57 -10.51 -26.48
N LYS A 162 -31.49 -11.24 -26.80
CA LYS A 162 -31.43 -12.70 -26.90
C LYS A 162 -30.30 -13.21 -26.05
N LYS A 163 -30.52 -14.26 -25.29
CA LYS A 163 -29.46 -14.96 -24.54
C LYS A 163 -28.62 -15.79 -25.49
N VAL A 164 -27.30 -15.66 -25.46
CA VAL A 164 -26.35 -16.34 -26.35
C VAL A 164 -25.21 -17.03 -25.63
N TYR A 165 -25.05 -16.77 -24.30
CA TYR A 165 -23.96 -17.32 -23.49
C TYR A 165 -24.44 -17.56 -22.06
N ASP A 166 -24.00 -18.66 -21.45
CA ASP A 166 -24.37 -19.05 -20.09
C ASP A 166 -23.23 -18.87 -19.06
N GLY A 167 -22.06 -18.47 -19.52
CA GLY A 167 -20.86 -18.34 -18.69
C GLY A 167 -20.00 -19.60 -18.68
N TRP A 168 -18.95 -19.55 -17.88
CA TRP A 168 -18.06 -20.68 -17.61
C TRP A 168 -18.47 -21.34 -16.29
N GLU A 169 -18.62 -22.64 -16.30
CA GLU A 169 -18.92 -23.39 -15.08
C GLU A 169 -17.64 -23.69 -14.31
N TYR A 170 -17.52 -23.13 -13.09
CA TYR A 170 -16.41 -23.36 -12.17
C TYR A 170 -16.83 -24.28 -11.03
N SER A 171 -15.87 -24.79 -10.27
CA SER A 171 -16.11 -25.73 -9.18
C SER A 171 -17.04 -25.13 -8.11
N LYS A 172 -17.99 -25.94 -7.62
CA LYS A 172 -19.01 -25.56 -6.62
C LYS A 172 -18.42 -25.31 -5.22
N ASP A 173 -17.19 -25.74 -4.97
CA ASP A 173 -16.44 -25.52 -3.73
C ASP A 173 -15.66 -24.19 -3.74
N TRP A 174 -15.70 -23.43 -4.84
CA TRP A 174 -15.15 -22.10 -4.87
C TRP A 174 -16.04 -21.11 -4.10
N GLU A 175 -15.41 -20.33 -3.21
CA GLU A 175 -16.08 -19.28 -2.46
C GLU A 175 -16.25 -18.04 -3.33
N THR A 176 -17.48 -17.81 -3.80
CA THR A 176 -17.87 -16.66 -4.61
C THR A 176 -19.11 -15.98 -4.05
N GLU A 177 -19.31 -14.69 -4.37
CA GLU A 177 -20.52 -13.96 -4.01
C GLU A 177 -21.74 -14.51 -4.73
N CYS A 178 -21.62 -14.80 -6.05
CA CYS A 178 -22.67 -15.27 -6.93
C CYS A 178 -22.06 -15.73 -8.25
N MET A 179 -22.86 -16.29 -9.16
CA MET A 179 -22.40 -16.53 -10.54
C MET A 179 -22.03 -15.21 -11.24
N CYS A 180 -22.84 -14.20 -11.14
CA CYS A 180 -22.64 -12.82 -11.59
C CYS A 180 -21.91 -12.71 -12.93
N LEU A 181 -22.48 -13.31 -13.98
CA LEU A 181 -21.94 -13.19 -15.34
C LEU A 181 -22.16 -11.77 -15.85
N GLU A 182 -21.08 -11.01 -15.95
CA GLU A 182 -21.10 -9.57 -16.26
C GLU A 182 -19.86 -9.14 -17.06
N SER A 183 -19.71 -7.85 -17.36
CA SER A 183 -18.55 -7.28 -18.05
C SER A 183 -18.20 -7.92 -19.39
N PRO A 184 -19.14 -8.11 -20.33
CA PRO A 184 -18.79 -8.64 -21.63
C PRO A 184 -17.95 -7.62 -22.41
N LYS A 185 -16.70 -8.00 -22.76
CA LYS A 185 -15.83 -7.25 -23.68
C LYS A 185 -15.50 -8.11 -24.87
N LEU A 186 -15.60 -7.56 -26.08
CA LEU A 186 -15.49 -8.34 -27.29
C LEU A 186 -14.36 -7.86 -28.18
N SER A 187 -13.69 -8.80 -28.80
CA SER A 187 -12.65 -8.58 -29.81
C SER A 187 -12.73 -9.65 -30.89
N TYR A 188 -12.11 -9.38 -32.06
CA TYR A 188 -12.06 -10.33 -33.17
C TYR A 188 -10.62 -10.59 -33.59
N HIS A 189 -10.18 -11.85 -33.54
CA HIS A 189 -8.82 -12.27 -33.88
C HIS A 189 -8.82 -13.64 -34.57
N ASN A 190 -8.04 -13.79 -35.62
CA ASN A 190 -7.77 -15.07 -36.30
C ASN A 190 -9.04 -15.87 -36.63
N GLY A 191 -10.10 -15.19 -37.07
CA GLY A 191 -11.35 -15.83 -37.52
C GLY A 191 -12.30 -16.18 -36.37
N TYR A 192 -12.03 -15.70 -35.14
CA TYR A 192 -12.88 -15.89 -33.97
C TYR A 192 -13.23 -14.56 -33.30
N TYR A 193 -14.45 -14.48 -32.82
CA TYR A 193 -14.85 -13.49 -31.80
C TYR A 193 -14.45 -14.02 -30.43
N TYR A 194 -13.81 -13.21 -29.63
CA TYR A 194 -13.49 -13.49 -28.24
C TYR A 194 -14.38 -12.67 -27.34
N LEU A 195 -14.97 -13.33 -26.36
CA LEU A 195 -15.77 -12.75 -25.29
C LEU A 195 -14.98 -12.88 -23.99
N THR A 196 -14.60 -11.77 -23.44
CA THR A 196 -14.04 -11.68 -22.08
C THR A 196 -15.17 -11.26 -21.14
N SER A 197 -15.34 -11.97 -20.03
CA SER A 197 -16.40 -11.69 -19.06
C SER A 197 -15.87 -11.73 -17.64
N ALA A 198 -16.59 -11.11 -16.70
CA ALA A 198 -16.38 -11.31 -15.29
C ALA A 198 -17.41 -12.31 -14.74
N GLN A 199 -17.00 -13.06 -13.72
CA GLN A 199 -17.87 -13.93 -12.93
C GLN A 199 -17.49 -13.90 -11.45
N GLY A 200 -18.34 -14.43 -10.59
CA GLY A 200 -18.10 -14.59 -9.16
C GLY A 200 -18.56 -13.42 -8.29
N GLY A 201 -18.74 -12.25 -8.86
CA GLY A 201 -19.07 -11.02 -8.14
C GLY A 201 -17.86 -10.34 -7.51
N THR A 202 -17.92 -9.00 -7.35
CA THR A 202 -16.77 -8.20 -6.89
C THR A 202 -16.74 -7.97 -5.38
N ALA A 203 -17.79 -8.33 -4.66
CA ALA A 203 -17.90 -8.21 -3.21
C ALA A 203 -17.76 -9.57 -2.50
N GLY A 204 -17.84 -9.57 -1.18
CA GLY A 204 -17.80 -10.79 -0.36
C GLY A 204 -16.42 -11.41 -0.21
N PRO A 205 -16.24 -12.73 -0.51
CA PRO A 205 -14.98 -13.43 -0.33
C PRO A 205 -13.83 -12.84 -1.16
N ALA A 206 -12.61 -12.93 -0.64
CA ALA A 206 -11.41 -12.51 -1.36
C ALA A 206 -11.23 -13.18 -2.72
N THR A 207 -11.71 -14.41 -2.83
CA THR A 207 -11.62 -15.30 -4.02
C THR A 207 -12.83 -15.17 -4.94
N SER A 208 -13.69 -14.17 -4.76
CA SER A 208 -14.98 -14.11 -5.45
C SER A 208 -14.86 -13.83 -6.94
N HIS A 209 -14.24 -12.74 -7.32
CA HIS A 209 -14.24 -12.23 -8.69
C HIS A 209 -13.19 -12.91 -9.58
N MET A 210 -13.46 -12.98 -10.88
CA MET A 210 -12.54 -13.56 -11.85
C MET A 210 -12.77 -13.00 -13.26
N VAL A 211 -11.77 -13.11 -14.12
CA VAL A 211 -11.87 -12.87 -15.57
C VAL A 211 -11.88 -14.21 -16.30
N VAL A 212 -12.87 -14.42 -17.14
CA VAL A 212 -13.02 -15.63 -17.97
C VAL A 212 -13.11 -15.26 -19.43
N THR A 213 -12.73 -16.20 -20.33
CA THR A 213 -12.76 -15.98 -21.77
C THR A 213 -13.50 -17.12 -22.48
N ALA A 214 -14.21 -16.77 -23.54
CA ALA A 214 -14.82 -17.69 -24.48
C ALA A 214 -14.59 -17.21 -25.92
N ARG A 215 -14.75 -18.10 -26.92
CA ARG A 215 -14.65 -17.72 -28.33
C ARG A 215 -15.76 -18.33 -29.17
N SER A 216 -16.04 -17.73 -30.32
CA SER A 216 -17.00 -18.24 -31.32
C SER A 216 -16.63 -17.78 -32.72
N LYS A 217 -17.04 -18.54 -33.73
CA LYS A 217 -16.97 -18.10 -35.14
C LYS A 217 -18.06 -17.13 -35.54
N SER A 218 -19.11 -17.01 -34.72
CA SER A 218 -20.23 -16.13 -34.93
C SER A 218 -20.41 -15.14 -33.77
N PRO A 219 -20.77 -13.88 -33.99
CA PRO A 219 -21.06 -12.94 -32.89
C PRO A 219 -22.24 -13.39 -32.03
N LEU A 220 -23.05 -14.34 -32.46
CA LEU A 220 -24.20 -14.84 -31.71
C LEU A 220 -23.99 -16.26 -31.15
N GLY A 221 -22.75 -16.73 -31.14
CA GLY A 221 -22.42 -18.07 -30.66
C GLY A 221 -22.61 -19.17 -31.73
N PRO A 222 -22.53 -20.47 -31.36
CA PRO A 222 -22.25 -20.91 -29.98
C PRO A 222 -20.88 -20.54 -29.48
N TRP A 223 -20.78 -20.29 -28.17
CA TRP A 223 -19.54 -19.89 -27.48
C TRP A 223 -18.84 -21.11 -26.87
N GLU A 224 -17.53 -21.23 -27.13
CA GLU A 224 -16.64 -22.23 -26.57
C GLU A 224 -15.85 -21.58 -25.42
N ASN A 225 -15.93 -22.13 -24.21
CA ASN A 225 -15.15 -21.63 -23.06
C ASN A 225 -13.67 -21.99 -23.20
N SER A 226 -12.80 -21.10 -22.79
CA SER A 226 -11.37 -21.35 -22.72
C SER A 226 -11.04 -22.50 -21.75
N PRO A 227 -10.20 -23.47 -22.18
CA PRO A 227 -9.70 -24.51 -21.27
C PRO A 227 -8.72 -23.94 -20.22
N TYR A 228 -8.33 -22.69 -20.36
CA TYR A 228 -7.40 -21.98 -19.45
C TYR A 228 -8.12 -21.01 -18.50
N ASN A 229 -9.45 -21.06 -18.41
CA ASN A 229 -10.21 -20.27 -17.44
C ASN A 229 -9.92 -20.71 -15.99
N PRO A 230 -9.90 -19.78 -15.03
CA PRO A 230 -10.01 -18.33 -15.19
C PRO A 230 -8.70 -17.71 -15.69
N LEU A 231 -8.80 -16.66 -16.52
CA LEU A 231 -7.62 -15.91 -17.00
C LEU A 231 -6.98 -15.10 -15.86
N VAL A 232 -7.80 -14.51 -14.99
CA VAL A 232 -7.39 -13.78 -13.78
C VAL A 232 -8.27 -14.21 -12.62
N HIS A 233 -7.67 -14.48 -11.46
CA HIS A 233 -8.38 -14.87 -10.25
C HIS A 233 -7.53 -14.65 -9.00
N THR A 234 -8.18 -14.51 -7.85
CA THR A 234 -7.55 -14.57 -6.53
C THR A 234 -7.77 -15.95 -5.95
N TYR A 235 -6.72 -16.74 -5.77
CA TYR A 235 -6.81 -18.12 -5.29
C TYR A 235 -6.81 -18.27 -3.79
N SER A 236 -6.42 -17.22 -3.05
CA SER A 236 -6.32 -17.25 -1.59
C SER A 236 -6.51 -15.88 -0.97
N ALA A 237 -7.17 -15.80 0.17
CA ALA A 237 -7.25 -14.59 1.01
C ALA A 237 -5.89 -14.11 1.55
N LYS A 238 -4.82 -14.90 1.34
CA LYS A 238 -3.45 -14.48 1.67
C LYS A 238 -2.83 -13.56 0.62
N GLU A 239 -3.37 -13.54 -0.61
CA GLU A 239 -2.89 -12.66 -1.67
C GLU A 239 -3.11 -11.17 -1.32
N ASN A 240 -2.26 -10.31 -1.87
CA ASN A 240 -2.32 -8.86 -1.65
C ASN A 240 -3.51 -8.20 -2.37
N TRP A 241 -4.04 -8.85 -3.41
CA TRP A 241 -5.12 -8.35 -4.22
C TRP A 241 -6.31 -9.31 -4.20
N TRP A 242 -7.46 -8.80 -3.80
CA TRP A 242 -8.70 -9.54 -3.61
C TRP A 242 -9.73 -9.21 -4.67
N SER A 243 -10.55 -10.19 -5.02
CA SER A 243 -11.63 -10.04 -6.01
C SER A 243 -11.14 -9.44 -7.33
N LYS A 244 -10.08 -10.04 -7.89
CA LYS A 244 -9.51 -9.66 -9.19
C LYS A 244 -10.49 -10.02 -10.30
N GLY A 245 -11.04 -9.04 -11.02
CA GLY A 245 -12.04 -9.29 -12.07
C GLY A 245 -12.34 -8.06 -12.92
N HIS A 246 -13.39 -8.15 -13.75
CA HIS A 246 -13.87 -7.10 -14.66
C HIS A 246 -12.76 -6.64 -15.61
N GLY A 247 -12.25 -7.54 -16.45
CA GLY A 247 -11.05 -7.32 -17.27
C GLY A 247 -11.34 -6.89 -18.71
N THR A 248 -10.50 -6.03 -19.25
CA THR A 248 -10.39 -5.71 -20.68
C THR A 248 -9.05 -6.20 -21.20
N LEU A 249 -9.06 -6.90 -22.36
CA LEU A 249 -7.84 -7.32 -23.06
C LEU A 249 -7.39 -6.25 -24.04
N VAL A 250 -6.10 -5.98 -24.08
CA VAL A 250 -5.53 -5.01 -25.00
C VAL A 250 -4.13 -5.42 -25.43
N ASP A 251 -3.77 -5.16 -26.69
CA ASP A 251 -2.42 -5.33 -27.21
C ASP A 251 -1.63 -4.03 -27.16
N ASP A 252 -0.32 -4.13 -26.96
CA ASP A 252 0.56 -2.98 -27.08
C ASP A 252 1.11 -2.85 -28.53
N LYS A 253 1.82 -1.74 -28.78
CA LYS A 253 2.43 -1.46 -30.10
C LYS A 253 3.46 -2.51 -30.51
N ASP A 254 4.03 -3.25 -29.57
CA ASP A 254 5.06 -4.26 -29.80
C ASP A 254 4.44 -5.66 -29.97
N GLY A 255 3.08 -5.75 -29.96
CA GLY A 255 2.31 -6.98 -30.14
C GLY A 255 2.21 -7.85 -28.89
N ASN A 256 2.61 -7.35 -27.72
CA ASN A 256 2.34 -8.04 -26.46
C ASN A 256 0.90 -7.79 -26.04
N TRP A 257 0.34 -8.76 -25.32
CA TRP A 257 -1.02 -8.71 -24.85
C TRP A 257 -1.09 -8.56 -23.34
N TRP A 258 -2.09 -7.81 -22.89
CA TRP A 258 -2.28 -7.41 -21.51
C TRP A 258 -3.76 -7.58 -21.12
N VAL A 259 -3.98 -7.90 -19.85
CA VAL A 259 -5.29 -7.79 -19.23
C VAL A 259 -5.24 -6.66 -18.21
N ILE A 260 -6.18 -5.72 -18.31
CA ILE A 260 -6.36 -4.63 -17.34
C ILE A 260 -7.68 -4.91 -16.63
N TYR A 261 -7.66 -4.92 -15.31
CA TYR A 261 -8.80 -5.32 -14.48
C TYR A 261 -8.77 -4.57 -13.15
N HIS A 262 -9.78 -4.74 -12.31
CA HIS A 262 -9.78 -4.15 -10.99
C HIS A 262 -9.61 -5.18 -9.87
N ALA A 263 -9.16 -4.70 -8.69
CA ALA A 263 -9.09 -5.48 -7.45
C ALA A 263 -9.10 -4.59 -6.21
N TYR A 264 -9.46 -5.17 -5.07
CA TYR A 264 -9.26 -4.54 -3.77
C TYR A 264 -7.87 -4.85 -3.22
N ALA A 265 -7.19 -3.86 -2.66
CA ALA A 265 -6.02 -4.12 -1.84
C ALA A 265 -6.46 -4.76 -0.52
N LYS A 266 -5.82 -5.87 -0.13
CA LYS A 266 -6.08 -6.58 1.13
C LYS A 266 -6.04 -5.61 2.32
N GLY A 267 -7.11 -5.58 3.11
CA GLY A 267 -7.22 -4.70 4.27
C GLY A 267 -7.60 -3.23 3.97
N TYR A 268 -7.70 -2.82 2.70
CA TYR A 268 -7.94 -1.43 2.28
C TYR A 268 -9.13 -1.29 1.33
N HIS A 269 -10.23 -1.96 1.62
CA HIS A 269 -11.48 -1.81 0.84
C HIS A 269 -12.02 -0.36 0.82
N THR A 270 -11.62 0.45 1.79
CA THR A 270 -11.94 1.89 1.85
C THR A 270 -11.38 2.69 0.68
N LEU A 271 -10.29 2.24 0.05
CA LEU A 271 -9.73 2.84 -1.16
C LEU A 271 -10.51 2.48 -2.44
N GLY A 272 -11.47 1.56 -2.36
CA GLY A 272 -12.20 1.08 -3.51
C GLY A 272 -11.40 0.09 -4.35
N ARG A 273 -11.85 -0.11 -5.59
CA ARG A 273 -11.28 -1.06 -6.55
C ARG A 273 -10.23 -0.36 -7.42
N GLN A 274 -8.99 -0.74 -7.24
CA GLN A 274 -7.85 -0.16 -7.95
C GLN A 274 -7.66 -0.84 -9.30
N THR A 275 -7.11 -0.14 -10.28
CA THR A 275 -6.86 -0.69 -11.62
C THR A 275 -5.47 -1.31 -11.70
N LEU A 276 -5.42 -2.57 -12.11
CA LEU A 276 -4.20 -3.36 -12.26
C LEU A 276 -4.01 -3.82 -13.71
N ILE A 277 -2.77 -4.19 -14.03
CA ILE A 277 -2.38 -4.76 -15.33
C ILE A 277 -1.54 -6.01 -15.14
N GLU A 278 -1.77 -7.03 -15.96
CA GLU A 278 -0.95 -8.24 -16.05
C GLU A 278 -0.68 -8.62 -17.52
N PRO A 279 0.50 -9.20 -17.83
CA PRO A 279 0.79 -9.70 -19.17
C PRO A 279 0.07 -11.04 -19.42
N ILE A 280 -0.44 -11.20 -20.62
CA ILE A 280 -1.02 -12.43 -21.11
C ILE A 280 -0.39 -12.83 -22.45
N GLN A 281 -0.58 -14.07 -22.86
CA GLN A 281 -0.04 -14.55 -24.11
C GLN A 281 -1.00 -15.46 -24.86
N TRP A 282 -0.92 -15.46 -26.17
CA TRP A 282 -1.59 -16.43 -27.01
C TRP A 282 -0.98 -17.82 -26.86
N THR A 283 -1.83 -18.81 -26.76
CA THR A 283 -1.45 -20.21 -26.88
C THR A 283 -1.46 -20.66 -28.35
N LYS A 284 -0.83 -21.79 -28.67
CA LYS A 284 -0.78 -22.34 -30.03
C LYS A 284 -2.16 -22.72 -30.57
N ASP A 285 -3.09 -23.08 -29.68
CA ASP A 285 -4.49 -23.44 -29.99
C ASP A 285 -5.42 -22.23 -30.00
N GLY A 286 -4.86 -21.00 -29.95
CA GLY A 286 -5.59 -19.76 -30.15
C GLY A 286 -6.40 -19.30 -28.92
N TRP A 287 -5.88 -19.46 -27.71
CA TRP A 287 -6.46 -18.96 -26.47
C TRP A 287 -5.52 -18.00 -25.76
N PHE A 288 -6.04 -17.29 -24.77
CA PHE A 288 -5.25 -16.50 -23.85
C PHE A 288 -4.95 -17.30 -22.58
N ARG A 289 -3.77 -17.10 -22.03
CA ARG A 289 -3.39 -17.52 -20.69
C ARG A 289 -2.46 -16.48 -20.05
N PRO A 290 -2.31 -16.46 -18.72
CA PRO A 290 -1.29 -15.65 -18.07
C PRO A 290 0.09 -15.95 -18.66
N LYS A 291 0.91 -14.93 -18.85
CA LYS A 291 2.31 -15.06 -19.28
C LYS A 291 3.19 -15.20 -18.05
N SER A 292 4.08 -16.18 -18.01
CA SER A 292 5.12 -16.24 -16.99
C SER A 292 6.15 -15.11 -17.21
N LEU A 293 6.71 -14.60 -16.16
CA LEU A 293 7.12 -13.22 -15.89
C LEU A 293 8.52 -12.81 -16.32
N ASP A 294 8.96 -13.08 -17.54
CA ASP A 294 10.18 -12.49 -18.10
C ASP A 294 9.94 -11.15 -18.85
N VAL A 295 8.85 -10.44 -18.52
CA VAL A 295 8.57 -9.11 -19.08
C VAL A 295 9.13 -8.05 -18.14
N PRO A 296 10.16 -7.28 -18.54
CA PRO A 296 10.69 -6.21 -17.71
C PRO A 296 9.59 -5.24 -17.29
N ALA A 297 9.53 -4.89 -16.00
CA ALA A 297 8.59 -3.89 -15.55
C ALA A 297 8.92 -2.55 -16.20
N LYS A 298 7.92 -1.96 -16.86
CA LYS A 298 8.02 -0.57 -17.29
C LYS A 298 8.05 0.33 -16.06
N LYS A 299 8.94 1.32 -16.04
CA LYS A 299 8.99 2.31 -14.94
C LYS A 299 7.66 3.06 -14.91
N GLN A 300 6.99 3.02 -13.77
CA GLN A 300 5.75 3.74 -13.55
C GLN A 300 6.04 5.09 -12.90
N VAL A 301 5.39 6.13 -13.40
CA VAL A 301 5.34 7.44 -12.79
C VAL A 301 3.92 7.68 -12.31
N ARG A 302 3.75 8.25 -11.13
CA ARG A 302 2.41 8.64 -10.64
C ARG A 302 1.78 9.60 -11.65
N HIS A 303 0.49 9.39 -11.96
CA HIS A 303 -0.24 10.28 -12.86
C HIS A 303 -0.20 11.74 -12.37
N GLY A 304 -0.21 12.68 -13.32
CA GLY A 304 -0.04 14.11 -13.04
C GLY A 304 -1.28 14.81 -12.48
N MET A 305 -2.40 14.10 -12.20
CA MET A 305 -3.59 14.70 -11.64
C MET A 305 -3.33 15.25 -10.24
N GLN A 306 -3.47 16.57 -10.09
CA GLN A 306 -3.34 17.24 -8.80
C GLN A 306 -4.61 17.01 -7.97
N LEU A 307 -4.51 16.33 -6.84
CA LEU A 307 -5.63 16.16 -5.90
C LEU A 307 -5.82 17.39 -5.02
N SER A 308 -4.76 18.14 -4.75
CA SER A 308 -4.81 19.43 -4.05
C SER A 308 -5.36 20.53 -4.96
N ASP A 309 -5.94 21.57 -4.36
CA ASP A 309 -6.46 22.72 -5.09
C ASP A 309 -6.35 23.99 -4.24
N ASP A 310 -5.73 25.01 -4.79
CA ASP A 310 -5.61 26.32 -4.17
C ASP A 310 -6.76 27.28 -4.59
N PHE A 311 -7.65 26.81 -5.48
CA PHE A 311 -8.78 27.54 -6.02
C PHE A 311 -8.42 28.87 -6.72
N ASN A 312 -7.25 28.90 -7.37
CA ASN A 312 -6.81 30.05 -8.16
C ASN A 312 -7.42 30.09 -9.56
N GLN A 313 -7.75 28.93 -10.13
CA GLN A 313 -8.43 28.84 -11.43
C GLN A 313 -9.89 29.29 -11.31
N SER A 314 -10.48 29.71 -12.42
CA SER A 314 -11.90 30.09 -12.48
C SER A 314 -12.86 28.92 -12.67
N GLN A 315 -12.32 27.71 -12.87
CA GLN A 315 -13.09 26.48 -13.08
C GLN A 315 -12.67 25.42 -12.09
N LEU A 316 -13.61 24.51 -11.84
CA LEU A 316 -13.35 23.36 -10.98
C LEU A 316 -12.32 22.42 -11.62
N GLY A 317 -11.32 21.99 -10.85
CA GLY A 317 -10.32 21.04 -11.29
C GLY A 317 -10.91 19.66 -11.64
N ILE A 318 -10.26 18.93 -12.55
CA ILE A 318 -10.72 17.63 -13.06
C ILE A 318 -10.84 16.56 -11.98
N GLN A 319 -10.14 16.70 -10.85
CA GLN A 319 -10.15 15.78 -9.70
C GLN A 319 -11.46 15.83 -8.91
N TRP A 320 -12.23 16.91 -9.00
CA TRP A 320 -13.42 17.12 -8.21
C TRP A 320 -14.66 16.46 -8.81
N THR A 321 -15.51 15.93 -7.93
CA THR A 321 -16.83 15.40 -8.26
C THR A 321 -17.85 15.80 -7.20
N PHE A 322 -19.09 15.99 -7.63
CA PHE A 322 -20.24 16.11 -6.75
C PHE A 322 -20.84 14.74 -6.46
N TRP A 323 -21.65 14.65 -5.42
CA TRP A 323 -22.42 13.46 -5.08
C TRP A 323 -23.89 13.60 -5.48
N LYS A 324 -24.37 12.73 -6.37
CA LYS A 324 -25.79 12.70 -6.85
C LYS A 324 -26.28 14.01 -7.43
N GLU A 325 -25.44 14.87 -7.90
CA GLU A 325 -25.74 16.09 -8.63
C GLU A 325 -24.53 16.52 -9.46
N TYR A 326 -24.75 17.36 -10.45
CA TYR A 326 -23.73 18.18 -11.08
C TYR A 326 -24.19 19.63 -11.05
N ALA A 327 -23.62 20.43 -10.17
CA ALA A 327 -24.09 21.76 -9.84
C ALA A 327 -22.95 22.81 -9.81
N PRO A 328 -22.20 22.99 -10.91
CA PRO A 328 -21.09 23.96 -10.96
C PRO A 328 -21.55 25.39 -10.69
N GLU A 329 -22.82 25.74 -11.00
CA GLU A 329 -23.43 27.05 -10.72
C GLU A 329 -23.59 27.34 -9.22
N ALA A 330 -23.48 26.33 -8.38
CA ALA A 330 -23.48 26.52 -6.93
C ALA A 330 -22.10 26.87 -6.37
N LEU A 331 -21.08 26.94 -7.22
CA LEU A 331 -19.71 27.29 -6.86
C LEU A 331 -19.35 28.66 -7.44
N THR A 332 -18.54 29.40 -6.68
CA THR A 332 -17.81 30.57 -7.16
C THR A 332 -16.35 30.36 -6.85
N ILE A 333 -15.52 30.20 -7.87
CA ILE A 333 -14.11 29.81 -7.73
C ILE A 333 -13.21 30.92 -8.30
N GLY A 334 -12.11 31.20 -7.62
CA GLY A 334 -11.07 32.13 -8.04
C GLY A 334 -10.43 32.87 -6.89
N ASN A 335 -9.32 33.53 -7.18
CA ASN A 335 -8.56 34.32 -6.21
C ASN A 335 -8.20 33.57 -4.91
N GLY A 336 -7.82 32.29 -5.02
CA GLY A 336 -7.45 31.46 -3.89
C GLY A 336 -8.60 31.04 -3.00
N ALA A 337 -9.84 31.03 -3.52
CA ALA A 337 -11.00 30.63 -2.75
C ALA A 337 -12.09 29.98 -3.61
N MET A 338 -12.80 29.05 -3.01
CA MET A 338 -14.04 28.50 -3.51
C MET A 338 -15.15 28.82 -2.50
N LYS A 339 -16.23 29.44 -2.97
CA LYS A 339 -17.48 29.55 -2.23
C LYS A 339 -18.46 28.52 -2.74
N MET A 340 -19.07 27.78 -1.82
CA MET A 340 -20.00 26.70 -2.12
C MET A 340 -21.36 26.97 -1.43
N LYS A 341 -22.41 27.19 -2.21
CA LYS A 341 -23.79 27.31 -1.69
C LYS A 341 -24.19 26.00 -1.02
N GLY A 342 -24.66 26.09 0.21
CA GLY A 342 -25.16 24.94 0.93
C GLY A 342 -26.52 24.46 0.42
N LYS A 343 -26.90 23.27 0.84
CA LYS A 343 -28.27 22.73 0.69
C LYS A 343 -28.56 21.79 1.87
N GLY A 344 -29.82 21.40 1.99
CA GLY A 344 -30.24 20.42 2.98
C GLY A 344 -30.09 20.85 4.43
N THR A 345 -30.16 19.86 5.33
CA THR A 345 -30.16 20.06 6.79
C THR A 345 -29.08 19.22 7.48
N SER A 346 -28.48 18.27 6.77
CA SER A 346 -27.49 17.31 7.27
C SER A 346 -26.47 16.96 6.16
N VAL A 347 -25.49 16.14 6.47
CA VAL A 347 -24.55 15.60 5.48
C VAL A 347 -25.27 14.76 4.42
N ALA A 348 -26.33 14.05 4.81
CA ALA A 348 -27.07 13.15 3.93
C ALA A 348 -27.73 13.86 2.73
N ASP A 349 -28.14 15.11 2.93
CA ASP A 349 -28.81 15.96 1.95
C ASP A 349 -28.03 17.26 1.67
N GLY A 350 -26.84 17.40 2.22
CA GLY A 350 -25.92 18.52 2.01
C GLY A 350 -25.23 18.50 0.66
N ARG A 351 -24.57 19.59 0.29
CA ARG A 351 -23.73 19.64 -0.91
C ARG A 351 -22.35 19.12 -0.58
N LEU A 352 -21.89 18.19 -1.40
CA LEU A 352 -20.58 17.53 -1.26
C LEU A 352 -19.74 17.74 -2.51
N LEU A 353 -18.47 18.05 -2.31
CA LEU A 353 -17.46 18.09 -3.35
C LEU A 353 -16.32 17.18 -2.93
N LEU A 354 -16.02 16.13 -3.73
CA LEU A 354 -15.20 14.99 -3.34
C LEU A 354 -14.03 14.79 -4.28
N VAL A 355 -12.93 14.26 -3.73
CA VAL A 355 -11.78 13.73 -4.48
C VAL A 355 -11.59 12.25 -4.17
N THR A 356 -10.98 11.49 -5.08
CA THR A 356 -10.62 10.09 -4.84
C THR A 356 -9.39 10.03 -3.95
N ALA A 357 -9.43 9.22 -2.87
CA ALA A 357 -8.22 8.89 -2.11
C ALA A 357 -7.42 7.82 -2.85
N GLU A 358 -6.10 7.97 -2.92
CA GLU A 358 -5.21 7.11 -3.70
C GLU A 358 -4.13 6.43 -2.86
N ASP A 359 -3.99 6.84 -1.61
CA ASP A 359 -2.94 6.35 -0.71
C ASP A 359 -3.56 5.62 0.48
N LYS A 360 -2.91 4.56 0.96
CA LYS A 360 -3.31 3.83 2.19
C LYS A 360 -3.21 4.75 3.42
N ASN A 361 -2.27 5.69 3.37
CA ASN A 361 -2.03 6.69 4.40
C ASN A 361 -1.98 8.06 3.73
N TYR A 362 -2.90 8.93 4.14
CA TYR A 362 -2.99 10.25 3.55
C TYR A 362 -3.46 11.29 4.56
N GLU A 363 -3.09 12.52 4.31
CA GLU A 363 -3.55 13.68 5.03
C GLU A 363 -4.33 14.60 4.08
N VAL A 364 -5.48 15.07 4.55
CA VAL A 364 -6.23 16.15 3.88
C VAL A 364 -6.41 17.31 4.81
N GLN A 365 -6.22 18.52 4.27
CA GLN A 365 -6.47 19.77 4.97
C GLN A 365 -7.32 20.70 4.10
N ALA A 366 -8.10 21.55 4.77
CA ALA A 366 -8.78 22.66 4.12
C ALA A 366 -8.95 23.82 5.09
N GLU A 367 -8.72 25.05 4.63
CA GLU A 367 -9.17 26.25 5.35
C GLU A 367 -10.67 26.44 5.11
N ILE A 368 -11.44 26.50 6.16
CA ILE A 368 -12.91 26.51 6.13
C ILE A 368 -13.45 27.74 6.87
N ARG A 369 -14.42 28.41 6.25
CA ARG A 369 -15.20 29.48 6.88
C ARG A 369 -16.67 29.26 6.59
N PRO A 370 -17.46 28.72 7.54
CA PRO A 370 -18.91 28.68 7.42
C PRO A 370 -19.51 30.09 7.34
N GLY A 371 -20.51 30.27 6.50
CA GLY A 371 -21.22 31.50 6.36
C GLY A 371 -22.36 31.64 7.37
N LYS A 372 -23.22 32.63 7.14
CA LYS A 372 -24.47 32.77 7.90
C LYS A 372 -25.42 31.66 7.47
N ASP A 373 -26.14 31.06 8.42
CA ASP A 373 -27.12 29.99 8.22
C ASP A 373 -26.56 28.79 7.44
N ASN A 374 -25.27 28.50 7.71
CA ASN A 374 -24.52 27.45 7.05
C ASN A 374 -23.67 26.66 8.08
N LYS A 375 -23.53 25.34 7.84
CA LYS A 375 -22.49 24.52 8.42
C LYS A 375 -21.58 24.00 7.31
N ALA A 376 -20.29 23.93 7.59
CA ALA A 376 -19.30 23.43 6.62
C ALA A 376 -18.28 22.54 7.30
N GLY A 377 -17.65 21.66 6.52
CA GLY A 377 -16.68 20.72 7.10
C GLY A 377 -15.81 20.02 6.09
N LEU A 378 -14.94 19.18 6.63
CA LEU A 378 -14.08 18.25 5.93
C LEU A 378 -14.35 16.85 6.50
N ILE A 379 -14.72 15.91 5.63
CA ILE A 379 -15.11 14.57 6.03
C ILE A 379 -14.52 13.52 5.09
N LEU A 380 -14.39 12.29 5.54
CA LEU A 380 -14.30 11.11 4.70
C LEU A 380 -15.71 10.58 4.49
N TYR A 381 -16.15 10.51 3.24
CA TYR A 381 -17.52 10.19 2.87
C TYR A 381 -17.60 8.93 2.02
N TYR A 382 -18.41 7.98 2.44
CA TYR A 382 -18.75 6.77 1.69
C TYR A 382 -20.15 6.88 1.09
N ARG A 383 -21.15 7.21 1.90
CA ARG A 383 -22.55 7.46 1.51
C ARG A 383 -23.30 8.20 2.63
N GLU A 384 -24.58 8.49 2.42
CA GLU A 384 -25.41 9.40 3.25
C GLU A 384 -25.35 9.12 4.75
N LYS A 385 -25.28 7.86 5.16
CA LYS A 385 -25.25 7.42 6.56
C LYS A 385 -23.92 6.75 6.93
N VAL A 386 -22.88 6.95 6.15
CA VAL A 386 -21.54 6.34 6.39
C VAL A 386 -20.48 7.37 6.04
N PHE A 387 -20.01 8.10 7.03
CA PHE A 387 -18.95 9.11 6.93
C PHE A 387 -18.30 9.36 8.29
N ALA A 388 -17.09 9.90 8.30
CA ALA A 388 -16.37 10.35 9.47
C ALA A 388 -15.68 11.68 9.20
N GLY A 389 -15.52 12.54 10.19
CA GLY A 389 -14.85 13.82 10.03
C GLY A 389 -15.42 14.92 10.90
N ILE A 390 -15.27 16.16 10.46
CA ILE A 390 -15.59 17.35 11.23
C ILE A 390 -16.53 18.30 10.45
N ILE A 391 -17.53 18.84 11.17
CA ILE A 391 -18.45 19.87 10.66
C ILE A 391 -18.52 21.00 11.70
N SER A 392 -18.65 22.24 11.23
CA SER A 392 -18.72 23.41 12.10
C SER A 392 -19.74 24.43 11.59
N ASP A 393 -20.41 25.09 12.53
CA ASP A 393 -21.23 26.30 12.33
C ASP A 393 -20.44 27.60 12.58
N GLY A 394 -19.12 27.45 12.81
CA GLY A 394 -18.21 28.53 13.21
C GLY A 394 -18.18 28.82 14.71
N LYS A 395 -19.09 28.25 15.52
CA LYS A 395 -19.14 28.38 16.99
C LYS A 395 -18.75 27.08 17.69
N THR A 396 -19.03 25.94 17.07
CA THR A 396 -18.75 24.59 17.59
C THR A 396 -18.15 23.73 16.49
N PHE A 397 -17.40 22.71 16.90
CA PHE A 397 -16.95 21.60 16.07
C PHE A 397 -17.74 20.34 16.46
N GLU A 398 -18.40 19.75 15.48
CA GLU A 398 -19.09 18.47 15.62
C GLU A 398 -18.21 17.40 14.94
N VAL A 399 -17.75 16.41 15.71
CA VAL A 399 -16.97 15.27 15.23
C VAL A 399 -17.88 14.08 14.98
N TYR A 400 -17.72 13.45 13.84
CA TYR A 400 -18.52 12.31 13.41
C TYR A 400 -17.68 11.05 13.20
N SER A 401 -18.20 9.92 13.60
CA SER A 401 -17.73 8.58 13.27
C SER A 401 -18.92 7.74 12.81
N ASN A 402 -18.85 7.16 11.62
CA ASN A 402 -19.93 6.39 11.00
C ASN A 402 -21.29 7.10 11.06
N ALA A 403 -21.31 8.36 10.63
CA ALA A 403 -22.45 9.29 10.66
C ALA A 403 -23.04 9.57 12.05
N LYS A 404 -22.46 9.04 13.11
CA LYS A 404 -22.86 9.34 14.50
C LYS A 404 -21.99 10.46 15.03
N LYS A 405 -22.61 11.47 15.62
CA LYS A 405 -21.89 12.55 16.30
C LYS A 405 -21.28 12.00 17.60
N VAL A 406 -19.96 11.93 17.67
CA VAL A 406 -19.23 11.37 18.81
C VAL A 406 -18.87 12.43 19.85
N THR A 407 -18.68 13.69 19.41
CA THR A 407 -18.45 14.79 20.35
C THR A 407 -18.81 16.13 19.73
N THR A 408 -19.00 17.13 20.58
CA THR A 408 -19.15 18.54 20.21
C THR A 408 -18.22 19.37 21.07
N VAL A 409 -17.33 20.14 20.43
CA VAL A 409 -16.32 20.96 21.11
C VAL A 409 -16.56 22.43 20.75
N LYS A 410 -16.48 23.33 21.74
CA LYS A 410 -16.53 24.77 21.49
C LYS A 410 -15.37 25.23 20.60
N ASN A 411 -15.68 25.96 19.55
CA ASN A 411 -14.66 26.51 18.68
C ASN A 411 -13.90 27.64 19.39
N ARG A 412 -12.62 27.44 19.63
CA ARG A 412 -11.70 28.40 20.23
C ARG A 412 -10.64 28.93 19.26
N VAL A 413 -10.66 28.44 18.01
CA VAL A 413 -9.65 28.83 16.98
C VAL A 413 -10.15 29.92 16.05
N GLY A 414 -11.47 30.21 16.02
CA GLY A 414 -12.08 31.29 15.25
C GLY A 414 -13.03 30.80 14.15
N LYS A 415 -13.85 31.70 13.57
CA LYS A 415 -14.81 31.34 12.52
C LYS A 415 -14.14 30.79 11.25
N LYS A 416 -12.92 31.23 10.98
CA LYS A 416 -12.04 30.71 9.94
C LYS A 416 -11.04 29.79 10.62
N PHE A 417 -10.94 28.57 10.17
CA PHE A 417 -10.06 27.53 10.74
C PHE A 417 -9.57 26.61 9.65
N VAL A 418 -8.45 25.94 9.90
CA VAL A 418 -7.95 24.83 9.08
C VAL A 418 -8.41 23.53 9.74
N ALA A 419 -9.11 22.67 9.00
CA ALA A 419 -9.43 21.32 9.39
C ALA A 419 -8.37 20.36 8.80
N ARG A 420 -7.96 19.34 9.56
CA ARG A 420 -7.06 18.28 9.12
C ARG A 420 -7.64 16.92 9.47
N LEU A 421 -7.68 16.05 8.47
CA LEU A 421 -7.96 14.62 8.59
C LEU A 421 -6.69 13.88 8.23
N ASN A 422 -6.19 13.06 9.12
CA ASN A 422 -5.03 12.22 8.89
C ASN A 422 -5.44 10.75 9.01
N ASN A 423 -5.43 10.04 7.89
CA ASN A 423 -5.81 8.62 7.82
C ASN A 423 -4.56 7.75 7.79
N HIS A 424 -4.38 6.93 8.82
CA HIS A 424 -3.27 5.99 8.95
C HIS A 424 -3.80 4.56 8.88
N GLY A 425 -3.73 3.92 7.72
CA GLY A 425 -4.15 2.53 7.58
C GLY A 425 -5.58 2.25 8.07
N ASN A 426 -6.54 3.12 7.72
CA ASN A 426 -7.94 3.14 8.17
C ASN A 426 -8.18 3.64 9.62
N LEU A 427 -7.20 4.21 10.29
CA LEU A 427 -7.39 4.93 11.55
C LEU A 427 -7.32 6.43 11.29
N LEU A 428 -8.40 7.14 11.59
CA LEU A 428 -8.56 8.56 11.28
C LEU A 428 -8.34 9.42 12.51
N ASP A 429 -7.39 10.36 12.43
CA ASP A 429 -7.19 11.44 13.38
C ASP A 429 -7.78 12.74 12.86
N ILE A 430 -8.42 13.52 13.72
CA ILE A 430 -9.08 14.77 13.39
C ILE A 430 -8.52 15.89 14.24
N SER A 431 -8.05 16.96 13.60
CA SER A 431 -7.53 18.13 14.28
C SER A 431 -7.93 19.43 13.59
N VAL A 432 -7.89 20.55 14.34
CA VAL A 432 -8.15 21.88 13.84
C VAL A 432 -7.06 22.84 14.25
N SER A 433 -6.83 23.85 13.43
CA SER A 433 -5.87 24.91 13.67
C SER A 433 -6.43 26.28 13.26
N LYS A 434 -5.88 27.36 13.86
CA LYS A 434 -6.17 28.73 13.45
C LYS A 434 -5.41 29.11 12.17
N ASP A 435 -4.19 28.57 12.01
CA ASP A 435 -3.20 29.03 11.04
C ASP A 435 -2.44 27.88 10.32
N GLY A 436 -2.81 26.62 10.61
CA GLY A 436 -2.14 25.43 10.06
C GLY A 436 -0.82 25.07 10.76
N LYS A 437 -0.41 25.78 11.80
CA LYS A 437 0.86 25.55 12.51
C LYS A 437 0.66 24.85 13.85
N VAL A 438 -0.24 25.37 14.69
CA VAL A 438 -0.54 24.79 15.99
C VAL A 438 -1.88 24.06 15.91
N TRP A 439 -1.87 22.79 16.21
CA TRP A 439 -3.03 21.91 16.04
C TRP A 439 -3.69 21.58 17.37
N ASN A 440 -5.00 21.65 17.39
CA ASN A 440 -5.85 21.17 18.46
C ASN A 440 -6.50 19.86 18.03
N GLU A 441 -6.13 18.79 18.68
CA GLU A 441 -6.66 17.47 18.41
C GLU A 441 -8.09 17.37 18.94
N LEU A 442 -9.01 16.89 18.12
CA LEU A 442 -10.42 16.70 18.46
C LEU A 442 -10.79 15.22 18.62
N ALA A 443 -10.16 14.34 17.87
CA ALA A 443 -10.32 12.90 17.96
C ALA A 443 -9.12 12.16 17.39
N LYS A 444 -8.88 10.95 17.88
CA LYS A 444 -7.84 10.02 17.41
C LYS A 444 -8.38 8.62 17.15
N ASN A 445 -7.71 7.93 16.23
CA ASN A 445 -7.90 6.50 15.97
C ASN A 445 -9.38 6.13 15.72
N ILE A 446 -10.14 6.99 15.04
CA ILE A 446 -11.47 6.63 14.57
C ILE A 446 -11.31 5.54 13.52
N ASP A 447 -11.76 4.32 13.81
CA ASP A 447 -11.69 3.21 12.87
C ASP A 447 -12.71 3.40 11.74
N VAL A 448 -12.20 3.52 10.50
CA VAL A 448 -12.99 3.67 9.27
C VAL A 448 -12.92 2.43 8.37
N LYS A 449 -12.23 1.37 8.77
CA LYS A 449 -11.98 0.15 7.99
C LYS A 449 -13.25 -0.47 7.41
N GLU A 450 -14.31 -0.48 8.19
CA GLU A 450 -15.59 -1.07 7.79
C GLU A 450 -16.45 -0.12 6.93
N MET A 451 -16.01 1.12 6.62
CA MET A 451 -16.75 2.04 5.75
C MET A 451 -16.53 1.70 4.28
N ASN A 452 -17.01 0.54 3.86
CA ASN A 452 -16.79 -0.04 2.54
C ASN A 452 -18.00 -0.85 2.06
N HIS A 453 -17.92 -1.37 0.83
CA HIS A 453 -18.98 -2.10 0.16
C HIS A 453 -19.43 -3.36 0.92
N ASN A 454 -18.52 -4.17 1.43
CA ASN A 454 -18.87 -5.43 2.11
C ASN A 454 -19.75 -5.22 3.35
N LYS A 455 -19.66 -4.04 3.98
CA LYS A 455 -20.47 -3.68 5.16
C LYS A 455 -21.73 -2.88 4.80
N TYR A 456 -21.62 -1.95 3.87
CA TYR A 456 -22.67 -0.94 3.64
C TYR A 456 -23.22 -0.95 2.22
N MET A 457 -22.82 -1.86 1.36
CA MET A 457 -23.22 -1.92 -0.06
C MET A 457 -22.88 -0.64 -0.84
N GLY A 458 -22.98 -0.63 -2.16
CA GLY A 458 -22.94 0.56 -3.00
C GLY A 458 -21.73 0.67 -3.93
N PHE A 459 -20.69 -0.15 -3.79
CA PHE A 459 -19.50 -0.15 -4.66
C PHE A 459 -18.72 1.17 -4.71
N TYR A 460 -18.75 1.96 -3.63
CA TYR A 460 -18.03 3.22 -3.52
C TYR A 460 -16.71 3.07 -2.74
N ALA A 461 -15.88 4.13 -2.79
CA ALA A 461 -14.75 4.29 -1.90
C ALA A 461 -15.03 5.35 -0.83
N LEU A 462 -14.23 5.32 0.23
CA LEU A 462 -14.23 6.34 1.26
C LEU A 462 -13.43 7.56 0.76
N ARG A 463 -14.11 8.63 0.37
CA ARG A 463 -13.50 9.80 -0.29
C ARG A 463 -13.42 11.02 0.61
N PRO A 464 -12.30 11.75 0.61
CA PRO A 464 -12.25 13.10 1.18
C PRO A 464 -13.27 14.02 0.52
N ALA A 465 -14.04 14.76 1.34
CA ALA A 465 -15.10 15.62 0.88
C ALA A 465 -15.16 16.94 1.64
N LEU A 466 -15.32 18.03 0.89
CA LEU A 466 -15.80 19.32 1.42
C LEU A 466 -17.32 19.28 1.46
N VAL A 467 -17.91 19.73 2.57
CA VAL A 467 -19.35 19.71 2.77
C VAL A 467 -19.89 21.09 3.13
N SER A 468 -21.04 21.48 2.52
CA SER A 468 -21.76 22.72 2.83
C SER A 468 -23.25 22.43 3.01
N ILE A 469 -23.79 22.78 4.20
CA ILE A 469 -25.14 22.44 4.66
C ILE A 469 -25.87 23.72 5.03
N GLY A 470 -27.15 23.81 4.69
CA GLY A 470 -28.02 24.96 5.02
C GLY A 470 -28.26 25.91 3.85
N LYS A 471 -28.82 27.07 4.10
CA LYS A 471 -29.22 28.04 3.08
C LYS A 471 -28.10 28.99 2.69
N GLY A 472 -27.10 29.17 3.54
CA GLY A 472 -25.95 30.03 3.29
C GLY A 472 -24.89 29.38 2.41
N GLU A 473 -23.74 30.04 2.30
CA GLU A 473 -22.58 29.53 1.59
C GLU A 473 -21.37 29.39 2.52
N ALA A 474 -20.49 28.44 2.24
CA ALA A 474 -19.20 28.29 2.91
C ALA A 474 -18.07 28.74 1.98
N THR A 475 -16.99 29.23 2.57
CA THR A 475 -15.75 29.52 1.85
C THR A 475 -14.69 28.49 2.21
N PHE A 476 -14.06 27.90 1.18
CA PHE A 476 -12.96 26.95 1.28
C PHE A 476 -11.72 27.53 0.60
N ARG A 477 -10.54 27.27 1.18
CA ARG A 477 -9.24 27.67 0.65
C ARG A 477 -8.22 26.57 0.91
N HIS A 478 -7.16 26.53 0.12
CA HIS A 478 -6.01 25.70 0.38
C HIS A 478 -6.37 24.23 0.70
N PHE A 479 -7.19 23.62 -0.17
CA PHE A 479 -7.43 22.19 -0.06
C PHE A 479 -6.14 21.46 -0.42
N SER A 480 -5.59 20.70 0.50
CA SER A 480 -4.42 19.88 0.25
C SER A 480 -4.71 18.40 0.51
N TYR A 481 -4.28 17.57 -0.40
CA TYR A 481 -4.19 16.12 -0.26
C TYR A 481 -2.72 15.72 -0.41
N ARG A 482 -2.20 14.97 0.53
CA ARG A 482 -0.84 14.44 0.43
C ARG A 482 -0.77 13.02 0.97
N ASN A 483 0.13 12.22 0.40
CA ASN A 483 0.55 10.98 1.02
C ASN A 483 1.13 11.31 2.41
N ALA A 484 0.67 10.61 3.45
CA ALA A 484 1.08 10.86 4.83
C ALA A 484 2.40 10.17 5.19
N VAL A 485 2.96 9.35 4.30
CA VAL A 485 4.28 8.74 4.51
C VAL A 485 5.36 9.82 4.36
N PRO A 486 6.11 10.12 5.43
CA PRO A 486 7.18 11.11 5.37
C PRO A 486 8.24 10.72 4.34
N GLN A 487 8.70 11.70 3.58
CA GLN A 487 9.78 11.54 2.60
C GLN A 487 11.12 11.95 3.21
N GLU A 488 12.24 11.64 2.58
CA GLU A 488 13.59 11.98 3.04
C GLU A 488 13.74 13.48 3.39
N LYS A 489 13.14 14.37 2.58
CA LYS A 489 13.15 15.83 2.81
C LYS A 489 12.40 16.28 4.06
N ASP A 490 11.54 15.45 4.63
CA ASP A 490 10.74 15.75 5.82
C ASP A 490 11.48 15.33 7.12
N MET A 491 12.60 14.63 6.98
CA MET A 491 13.39 14.16 8.12
C MET A 491 14.15 15.32 8.77
N ALA A 492 14.17 15.35 10.11
CA ALA A 492 14.74 16.46 10.88
C ALA A 492 15.45 16.03 12.17
N ALA A 493 15.40 14.74 12.50
CA ALA A 493 16.04 14.19 13.69
C ALA A 493 16.30 12.69 13.52
N TYR A 494 17.00 12.12 14.47
CA TYR A 494 17.32 10.69 14.52
C TYR A 494 16.78 10.08 15.82
N LEU A 495 16.23 8.88 15.71
CA LEU A 495 15.82 8.07 16.85
C LEU A 495 16.71 6.83 16.91
N MET A 496 17.40 6.64 18.03
CA MET A 496 18.17 5.45 18.35
C MET A 496 17.38 4.60 19.33
N VAL A 497 17.27 3.30 19.05
CA VAL A 497 16.77 2.28 19.97
C VAL A 497 17.94 1.41 20.42
N PHE A 498 17.94 0.96 21.68
CA PHE A 498 18.96 0.06 22.23
C PHE A 498 18.44 -0.66 23.46
N HIS A 499 19.11 -1.75 23.83
CA HIS A 499 18.88 -2.40 25.12
C HIS A 499 20.07 -2.21 26.07
N LYS A 500 19.92 -2.61 27.30
CA LYS A 500 20.96 -2.70 28.30
C LYS A 500 20.92 -4.06 29.00
N ASP A 501 22.07 -4.65 29.26
CA ASP A 501 22.17 -5.96 29.90
C ASP A 501 21.70 -5.98 31.36
N ASP A 502 21.72 -4.83 32.04
CA ASP A 502 21.23 -4.70 33.41
C ASP A 502 19.71 -4.68 33.55
N THR A 503 19.01 -4.22 32.52
CA THR A 503 17.55 -4.05 32.53
C THR A 503 16.81 -5.00 31.63
N HIS A 504 17.41 -5.49 30.52
CA HIS A 504 16.74 -6.21 29.43
C HIS A 504 15.47 -5.54 28.95
N CYS A 505 15.52 -4.21 28.84
CA CYS A 505 14.42 -3.36 28.47
C CYS A 505 14.77 -2.50 27.26
N LEU A 506 13.75 -1.98 26.58
CA LEU A 506 13.92 -1.03 25.48
C LEU A 506 14.23 0.37 26.01
N HIS A 507 15.27 0.98 25.47
CA HIS A 507 15.66 2.39 25.67
C HIS A 507 15.61 3.11 24.33
N MET A 508 15.37 4.42 24.37
CA MET A 508 15.38 5.30 23.20
C MET A 508 16.18 6.56 23.47
N ALA A 509 16.87 7.05 22.42
CA ALA A 509 17.56 8.33 22.46
C ALA A 509 17.30 9.12 21.17
N ILE A 510 17.25 10.45 21.25
CA ILE A 510 17.05 11.35 20.12
C ILE A 510 18.31 12.17 19.87
N SER A 511 18.59 12.42 18.59
CA SER A 511 19.58 13.38 18.13
C SER A 511 18.97 14.33 17.10
N ARG A 512 19.28 15.63 17.20
CA ARG A 512 18.87 16.64 16.21
C ARG A 512 19.97 16.94 15.19
N ASP A 513 21.20 16.57 15.49
CA ASP A 513 22.39 16.83 14.66
C ASP A 513 23.02 15.56 14.07
N GLY A 514 22.56 14.38 14.49
CA GLY A 514 23.14 13.09 14.11
C GLY A 514 24.47 12.79 14.80
N TYR A 515 24.89 13.62 15.75
CA TYR A 515 26.14 13.45 16.49
C TYR A 515 25.93 13.32 18.00
N THR A 516 25.01 14.08 18.57
CA THR A 516 24.73 14.10 19.99
C THR A 516 23.41 13.43 20.30
N PHE A 517 23.45 12.32 21.01
CA PHE A 517 22.26 11.54 21.36
C PHE A 517 21.89 11.74 22.83
N THR A 518 20.62 12.06 23.08
CA THR A 518 20.05 12.23 24.43
C THR A 518 18.96 11.20 24.67
N ALA A 519 19.12 10.36 25.68
CA ALA A 519 18.13 9.35 26.01
C ALA A 519 16.82 9.98 26.51
N LEU A 520 15.70 9.44 26.03
CA LEU A 520 14.36 9.72 26.52
C LEU A 520 14.16 9.16 27.95
N ASN A 521 13.12 9.60 28.65
CA ASN A 521 12.76 9.13 29.98
C ASN A 521 13.92 9.17 30.99
N ASP A 522 14.79 10.18 30.90
CA ASP A 522 16.00 10.35 31.75
C ASP A 522 16.93 9.13 31.75
N GLY A 523 17.04 8.44 30.60
CA GLY A 523 17.89 7.25 30.47
C GLY A 523 17.27 5.97 31.07
N LYS A 524 16.06 6.05 31.63
CA LYS A 524 15.29 4.90 32.09
C LYS A 524 14.63 4.17 30.90
N PRO A 525 14.22 2.90 31.08
CA PRO A 525 13.52 2.17 30.03
C PRO A 525 12.25 2.90 29.58
N VAL A 526 12.02 2.90 28.25
CA VAL A 526 10.77 3.38 27.66
C VAL A 526 9.70 2.28 27.62
N ILE A 527 10.14 1.02 27.43
CA ILE A 527 9.28 -0.16 27.52
C ILE A 527 10.02 -1.24 28.32
N LYS A 528 9.35 -1.84 29.29
CA LYS A 528 9.89 -2.91 30.11
C LYS A 528 9.82 -4.25 29.37
N GLY A 529 10.91 -4.99 29.32
CA GLY A 529 11.01 -6.29 28.66
C GLY A 529 10.05 -7.34 29.26
N ASP A 530 9.84 -7.31 30.58
CA ASP A 530 8.96 -8.24 31.28
C ASP A 530 7.47 -8.07 30.94
N THR A 531 7.10 -6.96 30.32
CA THR A 531 5.71 -6.66 29.91
C THR A 531 5.38 -7.12 28.48
N ILE A 532 6.40 -7.36 27.64
CA ILE A 532 6.22 -7.64 26.22
C ILE A 532 6.84 -8.94 25.75
N ALA A 533 7.76 -9.54 26.51
CA ALA A 533 8.53 -10.73 26.14
C ALA A 533 8.13 -11.95 26.99
N GLN A 534 8.14 -13.13 26.39
CA GLN A 534 7.89 -14.40 27.10
C GLN A 534 8.98 -14.69 28.11
N GLN A 535 10.26 -14.50 27.75
CA GLN A 535 11.41 -14.68 28.63
C GLN A 535 11.62 -13.52 29.62
N LYS A 536 10.69 -12.57 29.67
CA LYS A 536 10.72 -11.43 30.58
C LYS A 536 11.88 -10.46 30.36
N GLY A 537 12.41 -10.42 29.14
CA GLY A 537 13.47 -9.52 28.74
C GLY A 537 13.60 -9.47 27.23
N ILE A 538 14.06 -8.33 26.72
CA ILE A 538 14.38 -8.14 25.31
C ILE A 538 15.85 -7.80 25.11
N ARG A 539 16.34 -8.15 23.92
CA ARG A 539 17.68 -7.76 23.44
C ARG A 539 17.60 -7.30 22.00
N ASP A 540 18.66 -6.70 21.50
CA ASP A 540 18.93 -6.43 20.10
C ASP A 540 17.75 -5.75 19.38
N PRO A 541 17.25 -4.58 19.87
CA PRO A 541 16.14 -3.91 19.24
C PRO A 541 16.54 -3.30 17.90
N HIS A 542 15.78 -3.63 16.85
CA HIS A 542 15.86 -2.99 15.55
C HIS A 542 14.56 -2.27 15.25
N ILE A 543 14.64 -1.04 14.72
CA ILE A 543 13.49 -0.22 14.33
C ILE A 543 13.55 0.10 12.84
N TYR A 544 12.41 -0.02 12.17
CA TYR A 544 12.27 0.23 10.73
C TYR A 544 11.02 1.07 10.46
N ARG A 545 11.13 2.07 9.56
CA ARG A 545 9.95 2.77 9.03
C ARG A 545 9.52 2.08 7.75
N GLY A 546 8.33 1.49 7.75
CA GLY A 546 7.78 0.81 6.58
C GLY A 546 7.29 1.77 5.49
N PRO A 547 7.02 1.23 4.30
CA PRO A 547 6.49 2.01 3.17
C PRO A 547 5.07 2.55 3.43
N ASP A 548 4.39 2.03 4.44
CA ASP A 548 3.12 2.54 4.94
C ASP A 548 3.29 3.71 5.94
N GLY A 549 4.53 4.06 6.30
CA GLY A 549 4.85 5.10 7.28
C GLY A 549 4.76 4.65 8.75
N ALA A 550 4.30 3.43 9.02
CA ALA A 550 4.34 2.86 10.36
C ALA A 550 5.77 2.50 10.78
N PHE A 551 5.97 2.41 12.08
CA PHE A 551 7.21 1.95 12.69
C PHE A 551 7.07 0.50 13.09
N TYR A 552 8.03 -0.31 12.70
CA TYR A 552 8.15 -1.72 12.98
C TYR A 552 9.38 -1.96 13.82
N MET A 553 9.24 -2.71 14.91
CA MET A 553 10.35 -3.03 15.81
C MET A 553 10.40 -4.53 16.05
N ALA A 554 11.57 -5.13 15.82
CA ALA A 554 11.83 -6.52 16.12
C ALA A 554 12.91 -6.60 17.21
N MET A 555 12.77 -7.56 18.13
CA MET A 555 13.67 -7.71 19.27
C MET A 555 13.82 -9.18 19.64
N THR A 556 14.98 -9.60 20.03
CA THR A 556 15.22 -10.95 20.60
C THR A 556 14.43 -11.11 21.90
N ASP A 557 13.59 -12.13 21.99
CA ASP A 557 12.94 -12.53 23.25
C ASP A 557 13.92 -13.35 24.09
N LEU A 558 14.69 -12.68 24.94
CA LEU A 558 15.72 -13.29 25.75
C LEU A 558 16.08 -12.45 26.98
N HIS A 559 16.13 -13.09 28.14
CA HIS A 559 16.66 -12.51 29.38
C HIS A 559 17.81 -13.36 29.90
N ILE A 560 19.07 -12.94 29.71
CA ILE A 560 20.25 -13.73 30.10
C ILE A 560 20.44 -13.85 31.63
N TYR A 561 19.85 -12.97 32.42
CA TYR A 561 19.87 -12.99 33.87
C TYR A 561 18.52 -13.34 34.51
N ALA A 562 17.60 -13.99 33.79
CA ALA A 562 16.25 -14.26 34.24
C ALA A 562 16.21 -15.13 35.53
N GLN A 563 17.15 -16.09 35.69
CA GLN A 563 17.27 -16.86 36.91
C GLN A 563 17.66 -15.97 38.11
N LYS A 564 18.65 -15.11 37.96
CA LYS A 564 19.08 -14.15 38.98
C LYS A 564 17.97 -13.13 39.34
N ALA A 565 17.20 -12.76 38.36
CA ALA A 565 16.05 -11.84 38.50
C ALA A 565 14.79 -12.53 39.08
N GLY A 566 14.79 -13.84 39.26
CA GLY A 566 13.68 -14.60 39.81
C GLY A 566 12.56 -14.91 38.84
N TYR A 567 12.77 -14.70 37.54
CA TYR A 567 11.77 -14.98 36.50
C TYR A 567 11.69 -16.47 36.14
N ARG A 568 12.74 -17.26 36.39
CA ARG A 568 12.78 -18.71 36.20
C ARG A 568 13.77 -19.38 37.13
N SER A 569 13.61 -20.71 37.35
CA SER A 569 14.48 -21.51 38.22
C SER A 569 15.77 -21.97 37.53
N THR A 570 15.82 -22.02 36.21
CA THR A 570 16.96 -22.46 35.40
C THR A 570 17.71 -21.28 34.78
N LYS A 571 19.00 -21.49 34.44
CA LYS A 571 19.84 -20.49 33.77
C LYS A 571 19.24 -20.11 32.42
N TRP A 572 18.79 -21.10 31.64
CA TRP A 572 18.16 -20.94 30.33
C TRP A 572 16.77 -21.57 30.32
N GLU A 573 15.94 -21.24 29.35
CA GLU A 573 14.61 -21.80 29.19
C GLU A 573 14.67 -23.30 28.84
N ARG A 574 15.68 -23.70 28.06
CA ARG A 574 15.96 -25.06 27.65
C ARG A 574 17.40 -25.48 28.06
N ASP A 575 17.69 -26.79 28.00
CA ASP A 575 18.99 -27.34 28.38
C ASP A 575 20.15 -26.73 27.55
N GLU A 576 21.09 -26.09 28.24
CA GLU A 576 22.26 -25.46 27.62
C GLU A 576 23.14 -26.47 26.87
N ALA A 577 23.24 -27.71 27.38
CA ALA A 577 24.06 -28.73 26.74
C ALA A 577 23.54 -29.15 25.37
N LYS A 578 22.21 -29.09 25.15
CA LYS A 578 21.55 -29.42 23.89
C LYS A 578 21.37 -28.19 22.99
N TYR A 579 20.96 -27.06 23.54
CA TYR A 579 20.51 -25.91 22.77
C TYR A 579 21.49 -24.74 22.81
N GLY A 580 22.57 -24.84 23.59
CA GLY A 580 23.60 -23.82 23.68
C GLY A 580 23.28 -22.60 24.52
N TRP A 581 24.23 -21.70 24.63
CA TRP A 581 24.11 -20.43 25.35
C TRP A 581 23.06 -19.51 24.70
N GLY A 582 22.27 -18.87 25.54
CA GLY A 582 21.30 -17.87 25.07
C GLY A 582 20.15 -18.44 24.26
N ASN A 583 19.83 -19.75 24.43
CA ASN A 583 18.75 -20.36 23.69
C ASN A 583 17.41 -19.67 23.93
N ASN A 584 16.65 -19.54 22.85
CA ASN A 584 15.34 -18.88 22.82
C ASN A 584 14.44 -19.47 21.72
N HIS A 585 13.15 -19.16 21.74
CA HIS A 585 12.18 -19.74 20.82
C HIS A 585 11.77 -18.82 19.66
N GLY A 586 12.08 -17.52 19.76
CA GLY A 586 11.62 -16.55 18.77
C GLY A 586 11.90 -15.12 19.22
N PHE A 587 11.05 -14.22 18.82
CA PHE A 587 11.26 -12.79 19.00
C PHE A 587 9.96 -12.01 19.28
N VAL A 588 10.10 -10.78 19.73
CA VAL A 588 9.04 -9.81 19.94
C VAL A 588 8.92 -8.93 18.70
N LEU A 589 7.71 -8.79 18.19
CA LEU A 589 7.35 -7.88 17.11
C LEU A 589 6.45 -6.77 17.64
N MET A 590 6.71 -5.52 17.23
CA MET A 590 5.92 -4.37 17.64
C MET A 590 5.64 -3.44 16.45
N LYS A 591 4.43 -2.86 16.41
CA LYS A 591 4.02 -1.87 15.42
C LYS A 591 3.47 -0.62 16.09
N SER A 592 3.86 0.55 15.59
CA SER A 592 3.37 1.86 16.04
C SER A 592 3.20 2.83 14.87
N TRP A 593 2.25 3.74 14.98
CA TRP A 593 2.07 4.86 14.05
C TRP A 593 2.63 6.18 14.58
N ASP A 594 2.96 6.23 15.87
CA ASP A 594 3.33 7.48 16.55
C ASP A 594 4.56 7.37 17.46
N LEU A 595 5.24 6.21 17.48
CA LEU A 595 6.39 5.89 18.33
C LEU A 595 6.11 5.87 19.86
N ILE A 596 4.87 6.08 20.26
CA ILE A 596 4.41 6.13 21.66
C ILE A 596 3.52 4.94 21.97
N ASN A 597 2.51 4.71 21.12
CA ASN A 597 1.55 3.66 21.29
C ASN A 597 1.95 2.45 20.45
N TRP A 598 2.37 1.39 21.12
CA TRP A 598 2.88 0.18 20.49
C TRP A 598 1.91 -0.99 20.68
N LYS A 599 1.55 -1.65 19.60
CA LYS A 599 0.99 -3.00 19.63
C LYS A 599 2.14 -3.99 19.58
N HIS A 600 2.11 -5.04 20.40
CA HIS A 600 3.16 -6.06 20.43
C HIS A 600 2.60 -7.47 20.32
N SER A 601 3.43 -8.38 19.85
CA SER A 601 3.20 -9.81 19.78
C SER A 601 4.52 -10.54 19.98
N THR A 602 4.48 -11.71 20.60
CA THR A 602 5.60 -12.65 20.60
C THR A 602 5.35 -13.74 19.58
N VAL A 603 6.34 -14.04 18.75
CA VAL A 603 6.27 -15.08 17.73
C VAL A 603 7.26 -16.19 18.05
N ARG A 604 6.82 -17.43 17.81
CA ARG A 604 7.62 -18.64 18.10
C ARG A 604 7.91 -19.38 16.80
N LEU A 605 9.18 -19.55 16.49
CA LEU A 605 9.65 -20.30 15.33
C LEU A 605 9.55 -21.80 15.55
N ASP A 606 9.81 -22.28 16.77
CA ASP A 606 9.77 -23.70 17.14
C ASP A 606 8.36 -24.32 17.04
N SER A 607 7.32 -23.51 16.95
CA SER A 607 5.94 -23.95 16.79
C SER A 607 5.45 -24.01 15.33
N LEU A 608 6.27 -23.58 14.36
CA LEU A 608 5.86 -23.51 12.95
C LEU A 608 5.70 -24.89 12.29
N SER A 609 6.58 -25.82 12.63
CA SER A 609 6.53 -27.23 12.18
C SER A 609 7.51 -28.08 13.02
N ASP A 610 7.42 -29.40 12.88
CA ASP A 610 8.31 -30.36 13.59
C ASP A 610 9.79 -30.13 13.29
N GLU A 611 10.13 -29.64 12.11
CA GLU A 611 11.47 -29.31 11.65
C GLU A 611 12.13 -28.25 12.55
N TYR A 612 11.36 -27.25 13.05
CA TYR A 612 11.90 -26.13 13.85
C TYR A 612 11.83 -26.35 15.35
N LYS A 613 11.24 -27.44 15.83
CA LYS A 613 11.19 -27.77 17.27
C LYS A 613 12.55 -27.79 17.95
N GLU A 614 13.57 -28.25 17.21
CA GLU A 614 14.93 -28.41 17.72
C GLU A 614 15.85 -27.20 17.44
N MET A 615 15.29 -26.08 16.94
CA MET A 615 16.06 -24.84 16.77
C MET A 615 16.63 -24.38 18.11
N SER A 616 17.80 -23.78 18.11
CA SER A 616 18.48 -23.35 19.33
C SER A 616 18.27 -21.88 19.64
N VAL A 617 18.48 -21.02 18.68
CA VAL A 617 18.41 -19.57 18.86
C VAL A 617 17.64 -18.88 17.72
N ALA A 618 17.04 -17.74 18.03
CA ALA A 618 16.55 -16.74 17.10
C ALA A 618 17.00 -15.37 17.60
N TRP A 619 18.18 -14.90 17.15
CA TRP A 619 18.83 -13.72 17.70
C TRP A 619 18.83 -12.56 16.71
N ALA A 620 18.86 -11.34 17.29
CA ALA A 620 18.99 -10.09 16.59
C ALA A 620 18.08 -10.02 15.35
N PRO A 621 16.75 -10.12 15.53
CA PRO A 621 15.82 -9.98 14.43
C PRO A 621 15.77 -8.53 13.97
N GLU A 622 15.91 -8.33 12.67
CA GLU A 622 15.77 -7.03 12.01
C GLU A 622 14.69 -7.06 10.94
N THR A 623 14.28 -5.91 10.48
CA THR A 623 13.14 -5.79 9.56
C THR A 623 13.47 -4.93 8.37
N ILE A 624 13.07 -5.39 7.18
CA ILE A 624 13.07 -4.61 5.94
C ILE A 624 11.82 -4.94 5.13
N TYR A 625 11.39 -4.01 4.29
CA TYR A 625 10.34 -4.29 3.31
C TYR A 625 10.96 -4.87 2.05
N ASP A 626 10.60 -6.10 1.72
CA ASP A 626 10.96 -6.74 0.44
C ASP A 626 10.00 -6.20 -0.63
N GLU A 627 10.50 -5.30 -1.49
CA GLU A 627 9.70 -4.65 -2.53
C GLU A 627 9.25 -5.65 -3.60
N GLU A 628 10.04 -6.69 -3.86
CA GLU A 628 9.72 -7.72 -4.85
C GLU A 628 8.60 -8.63 -4.36
N ALA A 629 8.66 -9.06 -3.11
CA ALA A 629 7.61 -9.86 -2.50
C ALA A 629 6.40 -9.01 -2.07
N GLY A 630 6.56 -7.68 -1.98
CA GLY A 630 5.53 -6.78 -1.47
C GLY A 630 5.19 -7.04 0.01
N LYS A 631 6.18 -7.45 0.82
CA LYS A 631 5.99 -7.91 2.20
C LYS A 631 7.06 -7.39 3.15
N LEU A 632 6.69 -7.30 4.42
CA LEU A 632 7.65 -7.13 5.51
C LEU A 632 8.41 -8.44 5.72
N MET A 633 9.72 -8.36 5.71
CA MET A 633 10.64 -9.45 5.97
C MET A 633 11.35 -9.23 7.30
N VAL A 634 11.32 -10.21 8.19
CA VAL A 634 12.14 -10.24 9.40
C VAL A 634 13.25 -11.25 9.18
N TYR A 635 14.48 -10.80 9.31
CA TYR A 635 15.69 -11.64 9.17
C TYR A 635 16.47 -11.68 10.50
N TYR A 636 17.12 -12.80 10.77
CA TYR A 636 17.68 -13.09 12.08
C TYR A 636 18.70 -14.22 12.02
N SER A 637 19.45 -14.39 13.10
CA SER A 637 20.42 -15.47 13.27
C SER A 637 19.77 -16.71 13.87
N MET A 638 19.94 -17.89 13.25
CA MET A 638 19.39 -19.16 13.75
C MET A 638 20.36 -20.32 13.54
N ASN A 639 20.26 -21.34 14.39
CA ASN A 639 20.93 -22.62 14.25
C ASN A 639 20.12 -23.75 14.94
N PHE A 640 20.60 -24.98 14.77
CA PHE A 640 20.09 -26.17 15.43
C PHE A 640 21.21 -26.80 16.28
N GLY A 641 20.94 -27.14 17.54
CA GLY A 641 21.92 -27.67 18.44
C GLY A 641 23.19 -26.80 18.53
N ASN A 642 24.32 -27.41 18.30
CA ASN A 642 25.65 -26.76 18.31
C ASN A 642 26.16 -26.41 16.89
N GLU A 643 25.29 -26.43 15.87
CA GLU A 643 25.69 -26.05 14.53
C GLU A 643 26.06 -24.55 14.44
N LEU A 644 26.75 -24.21 13.35
CA LEU A 644 27.06 -22.81 13.06
C LEU A 644 25.77 -21.99 12.83
N LYS A 645 25.77 -20.78 13.34
CA LYS A 645 24.66 -19.84 13.10
C LYS A 645 24.73 -19.31 11.68
N ARG A 646 23.57 -19.25 11.05
CA ARG A 646 23.35 -18.69 9.71
C ARG A 646 22.28 -17.63 9.77
N LEU A 647 22.20 -16.81 8.74
CA LEU A 647 21.13 -15.82 8.61
C LEU A 647 19.94 -16.45 7.90
N TYR A 648 18.78 -16.31 8.52
CA TYR A 648 17.48 -16.76 8.02
C TYR A 648 16.52 -15.57 7.92
N TYR A 649 15.44 -15.74 7.18
CA TYR A 649 14.34 -14.77 7.13
C TYR A 649 12.98 -15.46 7.12
N VAL A 650 11.97 -14.71 7.52
CA VAL A 650 10.54 -15.02 7.40
C VAL A 650 9.78 -13.81 6.93
N TYR A 651 8.68 -14.02 6.21
CA TYR A 651 7.72 -12.96 5.96
C TYR A 651 6.70 -12.86 7.10
N VAL A 652 6.25 -11.65 7.36
CA VAL A 652 5.26 -11.33 8.40
C VAL A 652 4.08 -10.56 7.79
N ASN A 653 2.93 -10.63 8.45
CA ASN A 653 1.73 -9.95 7.99
C ASN A 653 1.81 -8.41 8.19
N ASP A 654 0.91 -7.66 7.56
CA ASP A 654 0.87 -6.19 7.63
C ASP A 654 0.62 -5.65 9.04
N ASP A 655 -0.04 -6.43 9.92
CA ASP A 655 -0.23 -6.06 11.32
C ASP A 655 1.02 -6.31 12.17
N PHE A 656 2.06 -6.90 11.60
CA PHE A 656 3.34 -7.23 12.24
C PHE A 656 3.20 -8.04 13.53
N ASN A 657 2.34 -9.04 13.51
CA ASN A 657 2.02 -9.84 14.69
C ASN A 657 1.96 -11.35 14.41
N GLN A 658 2.16 -11.79 13.17
CA GLN A 658 2.09 -13.19 12.76
C GLN A 658 3.05 -13.49 11.62
N LEU A 659 3.69 -14.66 11.67
CA LEU A 659 4.55 -15.17 10.60
C LEU A 659 3.69 -15.70 9.46
N GLU A 660 4.05 -15.37 8.21
CA GLU A 660 3.37 -15.82 6.98
C GLU A 660 4.17 -16.85 6.19
N SER A 661 5.43 -17.07 6.53
CA SER A 661 6.29 -18.07 5.88
C SER A 661 7.07 -18.89 6.90
N LYS A 662 7.57 -20.05 6.47
CA LYS A 662 8.60 -20.79 7.20
C LYS A 662 9.93 -20.06 7.07
N PRO A 663 10.89 -20.26 8.01
CA PRO A 663 12.26 -19.81 7.90
C PRO A 663 12.90 -20.25 6.60
N GLN A 664 13.57 -19.35 5.92
CA GLN A 664 14.37 -19.59 4.72
C GLN A 664 15.78 -19.05 4.95
N ILE A 665 16.78 -19.70 4.34
CA ILE A 665 18.18 -19.24 4.44
C ILE A 665 18.31 -17.95 3.64
N LEU A 666 18.75 -16.88 4.30
CA LEU A 666 19.06 -15.59 3.71
C LEU A 666 20.50 -15.56 3.19
N PHE A 667 21.43 -16.00 4.04
CA PHE A 667 22.84 -15.99 3.75
C PHE A 667 23.61 -17.08 4.52
N THR A 668 24.52 -17.76 3.84
CA THR A 668 25.46 -18.69 4.44
C THR A 668 26.88 -18.16 4.19
N TYR A 669 27.64 -18.00 5.27
CA TYR A 669 29.03 -17.53 5.15
C TYR A 669 29.87 -18.55 4.38
N PRO A 670 30.73 -18.13 3.43
CA PRO A 670 31.47 -19.08 2.58
C PRO A 670 32.43 -20.00 3.29
N ASN A 671 33.00 -19.57 4.42
CA ASN A 671 33.82 -20.43 5.26
C ASN A 671 32.91 -21.27 6.18
N GLU A 672 32.77 -22.55 5.91
CA GLU A 672 31.94 -23.50 6.64
C GLU A 672 32.32 -23.71 8.11
N LYS A 673 33.40 -23.09 8.59
CA LYS A 673 33.83 -23.11 10.00
C LYS A 673 33.44 -21.86 10.77
N CYS A 674 32.81 -20.91 10.11
CA CYS A 674 32.49 -19.60 10.66
C CYS A 674 30.98 -19.34 10.61
N SER A 675 30.49 -18.65 11.65
CA SER A 675 29.11 -18.16 11.72
C SER A 675 28.95 -16.79 11.05
N ALA A 676 27.76 -16.50 10.55
CA ALA A 676 27.29 -15.14 10.25
C ALA A 676 26.09 -14.86 11.14
N ILE A 677 26.14 -13.75 11.88
CA ILE A 677 25.08 -13.31 12.79
C ILE A 677 24.90 -11.78 12.74
N ASP A 678 23.82 -11.29 13.34
CA ASP A 678 23.55 -9.87 13.56
C ASP A 678 23.69 -9.09 12.25
N ALA A 679 22.85 -9.39 11.28
CA ALA A 679 22.88 -8.69 10.00
C ALA A 679 22.00 -7.44 10.05
N ASP A 680 22.46 -6.36 9.41
CA ASP A 680 21.70 -5.16 9.07
C ASP A 680 21.65 -5.02 7.55
N ILE A 681 20.45 -4.90 6.97
CA ILE A 681 20.24 -4.76 5.53
C ILE A 681 19.64 -3.40 5.24
N THR A 682 20.31 -2.64 4.40
CA THR A 682 19.84 -1.33 3.94
C THR A 682 19.83 -1.28 2.41
N LYS A 683 18.72 -0.77 1.84
CA LYS A 683 18.61 -0.52 0.40
C LYS A 683 19.27 0.80 0.04
N VAL A 684 20.21 0.78 -0.89
CA VAL A 684 20.91 1.96 -1.41
C VAL A 684 20.87 1.93 -2.93
N GLY A 685 20.09 2.82 -3.53
CA GLY A 685 19.79 2.76 -4.95
C GLY A 685 19.07 1.45 -5.32
N ASP A 686 19.64 0.71 -6.27
CA ASP A 686 19.09 -0.58 -6.71
C ASP A 686 19.73 -1.80 -5.98
N LYS A 687 20.60 -1.56 -5.00
CA LYS A 687 21.33 -2.62 -4.27
C LYS A 687 20.88 -2.71 -2.82
N TYR A 688 20.94 -3.92 -2.27
CA TYR A 688 20.82 -4.20 -0.85
C TYR A 688 22.21 -4.42 -0.28
N ILE A 689 22.58 -3.62 0.71
CA ILE A 689 23.86 -3.69 1.41
C ILE A 689 23.61 -4.33 2.77
N MET A 690 24.25 -5.45 3.02
CA MET A 690 24.16 -6.15 4.30
C MET A 690 25.49 -6.05 5.03
N PHE A 691 25.49 -5.51 6.26
CA PHE A 691 26.59 -5.66 7.20
C PHE A 691 26.24 -6.75 8.22
N TYR A 692 27.20 -7.55 8.61
CA TYR A 692 26.99 -8.67 9.54
C TYR A 692 28.25 -8.99 10.31
N LYS A 693 28.09 -9.61 11.47
CA LYS A 693 29.22 -10.12 12.26
C LYS A 693 29.64 -11.51 11.82
N THR A 694 30.94 -11.76 11.83
CA THR A 694 31.53 -13.09 11.65
C THR A 694 32.67 -13.35 12.63
N ASN A 695 33.09 -14.62 12.77
CA ASN A 695 34.25 -15.06 13.54
C ASN A 695 35.38 -15.60 12.66
N ASP A 696 35.45 -15.12 11.40
CA ASP A 696 36.46 -15.53 10.44
C ASP A 696 37.76 -14.73 10.62
N GLY A 697 38.69 -15.27 11.44
CA GLY A 697 39.97 -14.63 11.76
C GLY A 697 39.87 -13.64 12.92
N GLN A 698 38.84 -12.82 13.00
CA GLN A 698 38.51 -11.92 14.11
C GLN A 698 37.01 -11.88 14.34
N LEU A 699 36.60 -11.33 15.48
CA LEU A 699 35.18 -11.08 15.78
C LEU A 699 34.82 -9.66 15.35
N GLY A 700 34.39 -9.51 14.08
CA GLY A 700 34.20 -8.19 13.48
C GLY A 700 33.14 -8.16 12.39
N ILE A 701 32.98 -7.00 11.78
CA ILE A 701 31.92 -6.68 10.82
C ILE A 701 32.42 -6.81 9.39
N LYS A 702 31.72 -7.58 8.59
CA LYS A 702 31.90 -7.70 7.13
C LYS A 702 30.66 -7.21 6.38
N GLN A 703 30.78 -7.13 5.06
CA GLN A 703 29.73 -6.66 4.14
C GLN A 703 29.40 -7.75 3.12
N ALA A 704 28.16 -7.77 2.67
CA ALA A 704 27.72 -8.49 1.48
C ALA A 704 26.71 -7.62 0.69
N LEU A 705 26.65 -7.84 -0.62
CA LEU A 705 25.83 -7.05 -1.54
C LEU A 705 24.87 -7.96 -2.33
N SER A 706 23.67 -7.51 -2.58
CA SER A 706 22.69 -8.22 -3.41
C SER A 706 21.82 -7.26 -4.22
N ASP A 707 21.22 -7.78 -5.30
CA ASP A 707 20.13 -7.14 -6.01
C ASP A 707 18.76 -7.42 -5.37
N HIS A 708 18.69 -8.37 -4.43
CA HIS A 708 17.47 -8.84 -3.78
C HIS A 708 17.54 -8.70 -2.26
N ALA A 709 16.40 -8.38 -1.63
CA ALA A 709 16.33 -8.29 -0.17
C ALA A 709 16.53 -9.66 0.49
N ASN A 710 16.00 -10.73 -0.10
CA ASN A 710 15.81 -12.04 0.48
C ASN A 710 16.85 -13.10 0.08
N GLY A 711 17.97 -12.71 -0.52
CA GLY A 711 19.04 -13.66 -0.90
C GLY A 711 20.01 -13.11 -1.94
N GLY A 712 20.85 -13.99 -2.50
CA GLY A 712 21.80 -13.61 -3.54
C GLY A 712 22.98 -12.75 -3.08
N TYR A 713 23.26 -12.70 -1.78
CA TYR A 713 24.31 -11.85 -1.21
C TYR A 713 25.70 -12.37 -1.55
N GLU A 714 26.49 -11.54 -2.23
CA GLU A 714 27.91 -11.75 -2.51
C GLU A 714 28.75 -11.10 -1.40
N PHE A 715 29.56 -11.90 -0.69
CA PHE A 715 30.32 -11.42 0.45
C PHE A 715 31.58 -10.65 0.06
N ASN A 716 31.93 -9.64 0.89
CA ASN A 716 33.18 -8.93 0.81
C ASN A 716 34.11 -9.45 1.95
N PRO A 717 35.35 -9.87 1.65
CA PRO A 717 36.26 -10.41 2.68
C PRO A 717 36.79 -9.36 3.66
N ARG A 718 36.68 -8.08 3.35
CA ARG A 718 37.17 -6.97 4.16
C ARG A 718 36.39 -6.87 5.48
N PHE A 719 37.11 -6.56 6.58
CA PHE A 719 36.52 -6.07 7.82
C PHE A 719 36.36 -4.56 7.79
N TYR A 720 35.25 -4.07 8.34
CA TYR A 720 34.88 -2.65 8.31
C TYR A 720 35.02 -1.97 9.66
N ASP A 721 34.95 -2.72 10.78
CA ASP A 721 35.22 -2.19 12.11
C ASP A 721 36.66 -1.69 12.23
N THR A 722 36.85 -0.58 12.94
CA THR A 722 38.19 0.07 13.17
C THR A 722 38.74 -0.20 14.56
N THR A 723 38.01 -0.95 15.38
CA THR A 723 38.40 -1.28 16.75
C THR A 723 39.26 -2.54 16.83
N PRO A 724 40.23 -2.61 17.78
CA PRO A 724 40.93 -3.86 18.03
C PRO A 724 40.13 -4.84 18.91
N PHE A 725 38.94 -4.44 19.35
CA PHE A 725 38.09 -5.25 20.22
C PHE A 725 37.02 -5.99 19.41
N SER A 726 36.46 -7.04 19.98
CA SER A 726 35.35 -7.75 19.38
C SER A 726 34.13 -6.86 19.29
N CYS A 727 33.49 -6.87 18.13
CA CYS A 727 32.27 -6.11 17.88
C CYS A 727 31.15 -6.94 17.21
N GLU A 728 29.93 -6.43 17.33
CA GLU A 728 28.70 -7.07 16.82
C GLU A 728 27.66 -6.01 16.51
N GLY A 729 26.45 -6.42 16.08
CA GLY A 729 25.29 -5.54 15.93
C GLY A 729 25.55 -4.34 15.05
N PRO A 730 25.99 -4.50 13.79
CA PRO A 730 26.08 -3.39 12.86
C PRO A 730 24.72 -2.76 12.60
N ASN A 731 24.67 -1.44 12.36
CA ASN A 731 23.50 -0.76 11.85
C ASN A 731 23.92 0.41 10.98
N LEU A 732 23.38 0.45 9.76
CA LEU A 732 23.68 1.47 8.76
C LEU A 732 22.55 2.49 8.66
N TRP A 733 22.87 3.78 8.80
CA TRP A 733 21.87 4.84 8.66
C TRP A 733 22.41 6.05 7.87
N LYS A 734 21.52 6.76 7.16
CA LYS A 734 21.87 7.89 6.31
C LYS A 734 21.83 9.20 7.09
N ARG A 735 22.73 10.15 6.79
CA ARG A 735 22.68 11.51 7.33
C ARG A 735 21.58 12.31 6.64
N ILE A 736 20.84 13.10 7.40
CA ILE A 736 19.79 13.98 6.89
C ILE A 736 20.42 15.10 6.07
N GLY A 737 19.95 15.26 4.83
CA GLY A 737 20.40 16.32 3.93
C GLY A 737 21.82 16.12 3.35
N GLU A 738 22.45 14.98 3.60
CA GLU A 738 23.77 14.63 3.08
C GLU A 738 23.73 13.28 2.36
N ASP A 739 24.58 13.12 1.35
CA ASP A 739 24.79 11.81 0.70
C ASP A 739 25.91 11.05 1.41
N LYS A 740 25.70 10.81 2.68
CA LYS A 740 26.61 10.09 3.58
C LYS A 740 25.85 9.11 4.46
N TRP A 741 26.54 8.03 4.78
CA TRP A 741 26.04 6.94 5.58
C TRP A 741 26.97 6.69 6.76
N VAL A 742 26.40 6.34 7.90
CA VAL A 742 27.15 6.00 9.12
C VAL A 742 26.86 4.54 9.46
N LEU A 743 27.92 3.75 9.58
CA LEU A 743 27.85 2.40 10.13
C LEU A 743 28.21 2.48 11.62
N MET A 744 27.25 2.10 12.46
CA MET A 744 27.42 1.92 13.90
C MET A 744 27.64 0.43 14.19
N TYR A 745 28.40 0.08 15.23
CA TYR A 745 28.56 -1.27 15.73
C TYR A 745 28.83 -1.29 17.24
N ASP A 746 28.41 -2.36 17.92
CA ASP A 746 28.56 -2.58 19.35
C ASP A 746 29.92 -3.22 19.67
N ILE A 747 30.77 -2.52 20.44
CA ILE A 747 32.08 -2.99 20.90
C ILE A 747 31.91 -3.64 22.26
N TYR A 748 31.91 -4.97 22.29
CA TYR A 748 31.69 -5.75 23.52
C TYR A 748 32.93 -6.46 24.04
N GLY A 749 34.03 -6.53 23.30
CA GLY A 749 35.23 -7.22 23.66
C GLY A 749 36.09 -6.59 24.76
N ARG A 750 35.52 -5.60 25.49
CA ARG A 750 36.20 -4.88 26.57
C ARG A 750 35.31 -4.66 27.81
N LYS A 751 35.88 -4.24 28.92
CA LYS A 751 35.17 -4.08 30.21
C LYS A 751 34.05 -3.05 30.15
N LYS A 752 34.23 -1.93 29.40
CA LYS A 752 33.20 -0.93 29.17
C LYS A 752 32.74 -1.01 27.72
N HIS A 753 31.58 -1.57 27.51
CA HIS A 753 30.95 -1.63 26.17
C HIS A 753 30.67 -0.22 25.66
N ASN A 754 30.82 -0.01 24.36
CA ASN A 754 30.53 1.24 23.70
C ASN A 754 30.12 1.00 22.24
N PHE A 755 29.59 2.00 21.57
CA PHE A 755 29.37 1.95 20.12
C PHE A 755 30.52 2.64 19.40
N GLY A 756 30.99 2.01 18.31
CA GLY A 756 31.90 2.58 17.34
C GLY A 756 31.16 3.06 16.10
N PHE A 757 31.72 4.01 15.40
CA PHE A 757 31.10 4.66 14.25
C PHE A 757 32.11 4.93 13.14
N ILE A 758 31.74 4.60 11.90
CA ILE A 758 32.48 4.95 10.69
C ILE A 758 31.52 5.55 9.66
N GLU A 759 32.01 6.48 8.82
CA GLU A 759 31.21 7.22 7.85
C GLU A 759 31.70 6.98 6.42
N THR A 760 30.78 6.83 5.47
CA THR A 760 31.10 6.66 4.05
C THR A 760 30.13 7.44 3.16
N SER A 761 30.58 7.76 1.92
CA SER A 761 29.73 8.25 0.82
C SER A 761 29.72 7.33 -0.39
N ASP A 762 30.56 6.29 -0.40
CA ASP A 762 30.76 5.40 -1.54
C ASP A 762 30.74 3.89 -1.20
N PHE A 763 30.58 3.56 0.08
CA PHE A 763 30.62 2.18 0.64
C PHE A 763 31.94 1.42 0.40
N VAL A 764 32.96 2.11 -0.08
CA VAL A 764 34.31 1.61 -0.28
C VAL A 764 35.27 2.22 0.73
N ASN A 765 35.23 3.55 0.87
CA ASN A 765 36.08 4.32 1.75
C ASN A 765 35.30 4.74 3.00
N PHE A 766 35.80 4.35 4.16
CA PHE A 766 35.17 4.66 5.44
C PHE A 766 36.10 5.52 6.29
N LYS A 767 35.56 6.62 6.82
CA LYS A 767 36.21 7.51 7.77
C LYS A 767 35.83 7.11 9.17
N ASP A 768 36.82 6.86 10.03
CA ASP A 768 36.59 6.61 11.44
C ASP A 768 36.07 7.88 12.15
N LEU A 769 34.96 7.74 12.86
CA LEU A 769 34.34 8.78 13.69
C LEU A 769 34.63 8.56 15.19
N GLY A 770 35.31 7.44 15.53
CA GLY A 770 35.59 7.02 16.91
C GLY A 770 34.34 6.43 17.59
N GLU A 771 34.43 6.31 18.90
CA GLU A 771 33.37 5.81 19.77
C GLU A 771 32.57 6.96 20.41
N PHE A 772 31.43 6.62 21.05
CA PHE A 772 30.74 7.61 21.88
C PHE A 772 31.67 8.19 22.96
N ASP A 773 31.71 9.51 23.01
CA ASP A 773 32.51 10.36 23.94
C ASP A 773 34.01 10.28 23.71
N GLU A 774 34.51 9.37 22.89
CA GLU A 774 35.93 9.24 22.53
C GLU A 774 36.25 9.75 21.11
N GLY A 775 35.20 10.10 20.31
CA GLY A 775 35.24 10.65 18.95
C GLY A 775 34.34 11.86 18.80
N VAL A 776 33.79 12.02 17.58
CA VAL A 776 32.84 13.12 17.27
C VAL A 776 31.43 12.82 17.79
N MET A 777 31.11 11.55 17.97
CA MET A 777 29.80 11.13 18.46
C MET A 777 29.70 11.32 19.98
N LYS A 778 28.59 11.86 20.45
CA LYS A 778 28.36 12.17 21.87
C LYS A 778 27.05 11.56 22.37
N ARG A 779 27.03 11.17 23.62
CA ARG A 779 25.85 10.80 24.38
C ARG A 779 25.75 11.65 25.64
N THR A 780 24.55 11.89 26.14
CA THR A 780 24.34 12.67 27.34
C THR A 780 23.96 11.78 28.52
N ASN A 781 22.76 11.44 28.75
CA ASN A 781 22.23 10.84 29.99
C ASN A 781 22.07 9.31 29.95
N PHE A 782 22.92 8.58 29.19
CA PHE A 782 22.93 7.13 29.16
C PHE A 782 24.31 6.53 28.99
N ASN A 783 24.43 5.26 29.30
CA ASN A 783 25.66 4.46 29.14
C ASN A 783 25.31 2.98 29.04
N ALA A 784 26.33 2.13 28.85
CA ALA A 784 26.19 0.67 28.77
C ALA A 784 25.10 0.22 27.77
N GLN A 785 24.89 1.00 26.74
CA GLN A 785 24.02 0.63 25.62
C GLN A 785 24.60 -0.60 24.90
N LYS A 786 23.71 -1.46 24.45
CA LYS A 786 24.02 -2.66 23.71
C LYS A 786 23.16 -2.73 22.47
N HIS A 787 23.74 -3.20 21.38
CA HIS A 787 23.12 -3.56 20.12
C HIS A 787 21.84 -2.76 19.84
N GLY A 788 21.88 -1.82 18.93
CA GLY A 788 20.78 -0.91 18.65
C GLY A 788 20.71 -0.52 17.19
N ALA A 789 19.67 0.25 16.86
CA ALA A 789 19.44 0.77 15.52
C ALA A 789 19.06 2.25 15.54
N ILE A 790 19.37 2.95 14.45
CA ILE A 790 19.07 4.38 14.27
C ILE A 790 18.24 4.55 13.01
N ILE A 791 17.16 5.31 13.12
CA ILE A 791 16.36 5.75 11.98
C ILE A 791 16.20 7.26 11.96
N GLN A 792 15.89 7.80 10.79
CA GLN A 792 15.47 9.19 10.65
C GLN A 792 13.99 9.35 11.03
N ILE A 793 13.67 10.46 11.72
CA ILE A 793 12.32 10.84 12.10
C ILE A 793 12.06 12.32 11.76
N THR A 794 10.78 12.68 11.61
CA THR A 794 10.39 14.06 11.34
C THR A 794 10.51 14.94 12.59
N GLN A 795 10.47 16.28 12.38
CA GLN A 795 10.42 17.25 13.49
C GLN A 795 9.22 16.98 14.42
N GLU A 796 8.03 16.75 13.85
CA GLU A 796 6.80 16.48 14.59
C GLU A 796 6.90 15.22 15.46
N GLU A 797 7.49 14.15 14.91
CA GLU A 797 7.69 12.88 15.64
C GLU A 797 8.66 13.04 16.80
N ALA A 798 9.76 13.75 16.59
CA ALA A 798 10.73 14.02 17.64
C ALA A 798 10.14 14.89 18.76
N ASP A 799 9.47 16.00 18.42
CA ASP A 799 8.82 16.89 19.40
C ASP A 799 7.74 16.16 20.21
N ARG A 800 6.96 15.28 19.56
CA ARG A 800 5.94 14.45 20.21
C ARG A 800 6.54 13.48 21.22
N LEU A 801 7.64 12.81 20.87
CA LEU A 801 8.37 11.92 21.78
C LEU A 801 8.95 12.67 22.99
N GLU A 802 9.63 13.77 22.75
CA GLU A 802 10.23 14.58 23.83
C GLU A 802 9.15 15.11 24.79
N LYS A 803 8.07 15.68 24.25
CA LYS A 803 6.93 16.19 25.03
C LYS A 803 6.28 15.08 25.86
N PHE A 804 6.05 13.90 25.27
CA PHE A 804 5.43 12.79 25.97
C PHE A 804 6.25 12.34 27.17
N TRP A 805 7.56 12.19 27.03
CA TRP A 805 8.42 11.76 28.11
C TRP A 805 8.73 12.86 29.13
N GLN A 806 8.66 14.13 28.75
CA GLN A 806 8.73 15.26 29.71
C GLN A 806 7.49 15.35 30.59
N THR A 807 6.30 15.07 30.06
CA THR A 807 5.04 15.12 30.84
C THR A 807 4.83 13.92 31.75
N LYS A 808 5.57 12.84 31.60
CA LYS A 808 5.56 11.67 32.49
C LYS A 808 6.48 11.81 33.71
N ARG A 809 7.24 12.91 33.76
CA ARG A 809 8.01 13.29 34.97
C ARG A 809 7.07 13.88 36.01
#